data_8623d77ca1722eb4c77912685bec4f9c
#
_entry.id   8623d77ca1722eb4c77912685bec4f9c
#
_cell.length_a   1.000
_cell.length_b   1.000
_cell.length_c   1.000
_cell.angle_alpha   90.00
_cell.angle_beta   90.00
_cell.angle_gamma   90.00
#
_symmetry.space_group_name_H-M   'P 1'
#
loop_
_entity.id
_entity.type
_entity.pdbx_description
1 polymer ?
#
loop_
_entity_poly.entity_id
_entity_poly.type
_entity_poly.pdbx_seq_one_letter_code
_entity_poly.pdbx_strand_id
1 'polypeptide(L)'
;MKKIVVLILLVSVQFVIGQNTSRIFESAINKGTHLEVTVNDGVYRITPYSHQIIETTFIPKGTVYKEKSHAVVLKPTHTLIKFEQTNDVIYYLTSGIKKEKGIELKIQKSPFQITYIYNNEIVTSEKLGYQKDSLYEKIEFNLTKEEVLYGAGARALGMNRRGNRLQLYNKAHYGYQDRSELMNFTLPIVASSKMYMIHFDNAPIGYLDLDSKKDNTLTYETISGRKTYQVIVGDSWLDMVNNYTDLTGKQPMPPRWAFGNFSSRFGYHSQQETEHTIAKFKEEQIPVDAIILDLYWFGKTVKGTMGNLAVDKDSFPDMKGMVSRLKDKGVKTVLITEPFVLTTSNRWEEAVKKEVLAKDSLGNPFKYDFYFGNTGLIDIYNPKGEQWFWNRYKEIIDLGVKGMWGDLGEPEVHPSKLIHATGTADEVHNIYGHDWARLVFEGYQREYPKDRPFILMRAGYSGSQRYGLIPWSGDVSRSWGGLQSQPEISLQMGMQGIGYMHSDLGGFAGANLDDELYTRWLQYGVFQPIFRPHAQEDVPSEPVFRSKKAKALAKSAIELRYKLLPYNYNIAYQNSHEGTPLMRPLLFEEPTKKQLNSLSSTYLWGHDFLITPILKPEETQVEVYFPENNIWFDFYSDERIEGGQTNTVFTNEISIPTYVRAGAFILMAKPMQTTEEYKASEFVLHYYHDTSILESEREYYNDDGKTPKAFEKGIFEMLEFEAEVDKKWLEIDFEAEIGENYQSSDKQIQLIVHNVNWTPKMVKLNGKKIVVKKEANTLIIPVQWNTNKEVKIKISLK
;
A
#
# COMPACT_ATOMS: atom_id res chain seq x y z
N MET A 1 -24.13 -26.02 -68.53
CA MET A 1 -24.04 -25.85 -67.08
C MET A 1 -22.56 -25.75 -66.72
N LYS A 2 -22.03 -24.51 -66.58
CA LYS A 2 -20.64 -24.31 -66.17
C LYS A 2 -20.59 -24.19 -64.65
N LYS A 3 -19.85 -25.08 -63.99
CA LYS A 3 -19.57 -25.01 -62.56
C LYS A 3 -18.45 -23.99 -62.31
N ILE A 4 -18.76 -22.90 -61.61
CA ILE A 4 -17.78 -21.94 -61.12
C ILE A 4 -17.26 -22.46 -59.79
N VAL A 5 -15.97 -22.79 -59.73
CA VAL A 5 -15.25 -23.12 -58.45
C VAL A 5 -14.75 -21.79 -57.90
N VAL A 6 -15.32 -21.36 -56.77
CA VAL A 6 -14.82 -20.19 -56.01
C VAL A 6 -13.70 -20.70 -55.11
N LEU A 7 -12.45 -20.30 -55.40
CA LEU A 7 -11.29 -20.53 -54.58
C LEU A 7 -11.27 -19.44 -53.51
N ILE A 8 -11.61 -19.78 -52.26
CA ILE A 8 -11.45 -18.89 -51.10
C ILE A 8 -9.97 -18.91 -50.70
N LEU A 9 -9.25 -17.83 -51.03
CA LEU A 9 -7.91 -17.56 -50.47
C LEU A 9 -8.10 -17.13 -49.01
N LEU A 10 -7.79 -18.01 -48.08
CA LEU A 10 -7.56 -17.66 -46.69
C LEU A 10 -6.23 -16.88 -46.61
N VAL A 11 -6.31 -15.55 -46.59
CA VAL A 11 -5.17 -14.70 -46.24
C VAL A 11 -5.02 -14.76 -44.72
N SER A 12 -4.14 -15.60 -44.25
CA SER A 12 -3.66 -15.54 -42.86
C SER A 12 -2.87 -14.24 -42.68
N VAL A 13 -3.49 -13.23 -42.10
CA VAL A 13 -2.79 -12.04 -41.61
C VAL A 13 -1.90 -12.50 -40.46
N GLN A 14 -0.67 -12.85 -40.78
CA GLN A 14 0.36 -12.97 -39.76
C GLN A 14 0.64 -11.56 -39.25
N PHE A 15 0.28 -11.27 -38.02
CA PHE A 15 0.77 -10.10 -37.30
C PHE A 15 2.28 -10.24 -37.24
N VAL A 16 3.01 -9.38 -37.93
CA VAL A 16 4.46 -9.26 -37.82
C VAL A 16 4.72 -8.62 -36.44
N ILE A 17 4.84 -9.47 -35.42
CA ILE A 17 5.34 -9.06 -34.10
C ILE A 17 6.81 -8.71 -34.33
N GLY A 18 7.23 -7.50 -33.91
CA GLY A 18 8.63 -7.06 -34.07
C GLY A 18 9.57 -8.08 -33.37
N GLN A 19 10.47 -8.64 -34.11
CA GLN A 19 11.44 -9.64 -33.65
C GLN A 19 12.86 -9.15 -33.90
N ASN A 20 13.79 -9.41 -32.97
CA ASN A 20 15.18 -9.03 -33.12
C ASN A 20 15.90 -10.01 -34.07
N THR A 21 15.99 -9.63 -35.35
CA THR A 21 16.66 -10.43 -36.38
C THR A 21 18.18 -10.41 -36.28
N SER A 22 18.76 -9.47 -35.51
CA SER A 22 20.21 -9.36 -35.32
C SER A 22 20.74 -10.20 -34.15
N ARG A 23 19.83 -10.65 -33.24
CA ARG A 23 20.22 -11.53 -32.12
C ARG A 23 20.17 -12.99 -32.56
N ILE A 24 21.32 -13.63 -32.50
CA ILE A 24 21.51 -15.00 -32.98
C ILE A 24 21.66 -15.93 -31.79
N PHE A 25 20.80 -16.95 -31.75
CA PHE A 25 20.89 -18.03 -30.76
C PHE A 25 22.15 -18.89 -31.02
N GLU A 26 22.90 -19.19 -29.95
CA GLU A 26 24.08 -20.05 -29.97
C GLU A 26 23.87 -21.37 -29.22
N SER A 27 23.40 -21.30 -27.97
CA SER A 27 23.17 -22.50 -27.16
C SER A 27 22.17 -22.25 -26.01
N ALA A 28 21.62 -23.33 -25.42
CA ALA A 28 20.84 -23.29 -24.20
C ALA A 28 21.20 -24.47 -23.30
N ILE A 29 21.38 -24.19 -22.00
CA ILE A 29 21.77 -25.19 -20.99
C ILE A 29 20.88 -25.01 -19.76
N ASN A 30 20.12 -26.04 -19.42
CA ASN A 30 19.41 -26.10 -18.16
C ASN A 30 20.40 -26.52 -17.04
N LYS A 31 20.65 -25.59 -16.10
CA LYS A 31 21.55 -25.78 -14.94
C LYS A 31 20.82 -26.38 -13.73
N GLY A 32 19.54 -26.68 -13.83
CA GLY A 32 18.71 -27.15 -12.72
C GLY A 32 18.10 -26.02 -11.88
N THR A 33 18.88 -25.02 -11.50
CA THR A 33 18.39 -23.83 -10.77
C THR A 33 17.96 -22.68 -11.69
N HIS A 34 18.43 -22.67 -12.91
CA HIS A 34 18.13 -21.65 -13.94
C HIS A 34 18.43 -22.19 -15.33
N LEU A 35 17.89 -21.53 -16.33
CA LEU A 35 18.22 -21.75 -17.74
C LEU A 35 19.18 -20.66 -18.21
N GLU A 36 20.30 -21.06 -18.83
CA GLU A 36 21.22 -20.15 -19.55
C GLU A 36 21.00 -20.28 -21.05
N VAL A 37 20.72 -19.15 -21.71
CA VAL A 37 20.60 -19.09 -23.18
C VAL A 37 21.66 -18.13 -23.71
N THR A 38 22.65 -18.67 -24.42
CA THR A 38 23.73 -17.91 -25.05
C THR A 38 23.29 -17.40 -26.40
N VAL A 39 23.54 -16.12 -26.65
CA VAL A 39 23.30 -15.43 -27.90
C VAL A 39 24.57 -14.65 -28.31
N ASN A 40 24.68 -14.24 -29.57
CA ASN A 40 25.89 -13.58 -30.11
C ASN A 40 26.33 -12.33 -29.32
N ASP A 41 25.40 -11.61 -28.66
CA ASP A 41 25.64 -10.36 -27.93
C ASP A 41 25.56 -10.49 -26.40
N GLY A 42 25.37 -11.70 -25.87
CA GLY A 42 25.31 -11.92 -24.41
C GLY A 42 24.71 -13.26 -23.97
N VAL A 43 24.28 -13.29 -22.72
CA VAL A 43 23.65 -14.48 -22.10
C VAL A 43 22.37 -14.05 -21.40
N TYR A 44 21.28 -14.74 -21.68
CA TYR A 44 20.06 -14.70 -20.85
C TYR A 44 20.18 -15.73 -19.73
N ARG A 45 19.98 -15.27 -18.51
CA ARG A 45 19.79 -16.13 -17.34
C ARG A 45 18.34 -16.05 -16.90
N ILE A 46 17.63 -17.16 -16.90
CA ILE A 46 16.21 -17.26 -16.58
C ILE A 46 16.06 -18.12 -15.34
N THR A 47 15.57 -17.50 -14.25
CA THR A 47 15.50 -18.12 -12.91
C THR A 47 14.05 -18.15 -12.43
N PRO A 48 13.43 -19.32 -12.24
CA PRO A 48 12.14 -19.41 -11.57
C PRO A 48 12.31 -19.20 -10.05
N TYR A 49 11.60 -18.22 -9.51
CA TYR A 49 11.49 -18.01 -8.06
C TYR A 49 10.36 -18.86 -7.46
N SER A 50 9.29 -19.02 -8.21
CA SER A 50 8.19 -19.96 -7.97
C SER A 50 7.63 -20.42 -9.32
N HIS A 51 6.57 -21.22 -9.30
CA HIS A 51 5.88 -21.59 -10.55
C HIS A 51 5.18 -20.40 -11.24
N GLN A 52 4.88 -19.33 -10.50
CA GLN A 52 4.21 -18.12 -10.99
C GLN A 52 5.13 -16.90 -11.08
N ILE A 53 6.41 -17.01 -10.77
CA ILE A 53 7.39 -15.92 -10.79
C ILE A 53 8.65 -16.33 -11.52
N ILE A 54 8.95 -15.69 -12.63
CA ILE A 54 10.18 -15.92 -13.40
C ILE A 54 10.97 -14.64 -13.55
N GLU A 55 12.24 -14.66 -13.15
CA GLU A 55 13.22 -13.62 -13.42
C GLU A 55 13.95 -13.91 -14.73
N THR A 56 14.09 -12.88 -15.55
CA THR A 56 14.93 -12.89 -16.76
C THR A 56 15.96 -11.79 -16.68
N THR A 57 17.24 -12.15 -16.74
CA THR A 57 18.36 -11.22 -16.75
C THR A 57 19.14 -11.37 -18.06
N PHE A 58 19.38 -10.29 -18.76
CA PHE A 58 20.32 -10.24 -19.87
C PHE A 58 21.69 -9.74 -19.40
N ILE A 59 22.73 -10.51 -19.68
CA ILE A 59 24.13 -10.22 -19.35
C ILE A 59 24.86 -9.93 -20.68
N PRO A 60 25.11 -8.65 -21.05
CA PRO A 60 25.81 -8.32 -22.26
C PRO A 60 27.22 -8.94 -22.32
N LYS A 61 27.67 -9.30 -23.49
CA LYS A 61 28.99 -9.91 -23.70
C LYS A 61 30.11 -9.04 -23.14
N GLY A 62 30.99 -9.63 -22.35
CA GLY A 62 32.11 -8.92 -21.71
C GLY A 62 31.72 -8.16 -20.41
N THR A 63 30.49 -8.27 -19.94
CA THR A 63 30.08 -7.70 -18.64
C THR A 63 29.96 -8.77 -17.55
N VAL A 64 29.96 -8.33 -16.27
CA VAL A 64 29.79 -9.21 -15.12
C VAL A 64 28.32 -9.15 -14.63
N TYR A 65 27.77 -10.32 -14.30
CA TYR A 65 26.44 -10.40 -13.71
C TYR A 65 26.39 -9.67 -12.34
N LYS A 66 25.45 -8.72 -12.22
CA LYS A 66 25.15 -8.02 -10.97
C LYS A 66 24.02 -8.76 -10.25
N GLU A 67 24.35 -9.60 -9.28
CA GLU A 67 23.38 -10.46 -8.57
C GLU A 67 22.50 -9.69 -7.58
N LYS A 68 23.04 -8.68 -6.90
CA LYS A 68 22.36 -7.97 -5.81
C LYS A 68 21.19 -7.14 -6.32
N SER A 69 19.98 -7.41 -5.81
CA SER A 69 18.76 -6.63 -5.97
C SER A 69 18.52 -5.73 -4.76
N HIS A 70 17.92 -4.58 -4.97
CA HIS A 70 17.37 -3.74 -3.89
C HIS A 70 15.93 -4.16 -3.52
N ALA A 71 15.20 -4.76 -4.45
CA ALA A 71 13.79 -5.11 -4.29
C ALA A 71 13.56 -6.56 -3.86
N VAL A 72 14.21 -7.52 -4.54
CA VAL A 72 13.94 -8.95 -4.40
C VAL A 72 14.59 -9.53 -3.16
N VAL A 73 13.82 -10.23 -2.35
CA VAL A 73 14.25 -10.94 -1.13
C VAL A 73 13.90 -12.42 -1.12
N LEU A 74 12.92 -12.84 -1.95
CA LEU A 74 12.56 -14.24 -2.10
C LEU A 74 13.78 -15.01 -2.63
N LYS A 75 13.99 -16.19 -2.10
CA LYS A 75 14.97 -17.13 -2.67
C LYS A 75 14.26 -18.06 -3.63
N PRO A 76 14.88 -18.43 -4.76
CA PRO A 76 14.30 -19.41 -5.65
C PRO A 76 13.92 -20.69 -4.91
N THR A 77 12.67 -21.12 -5.04
CA THR A 77 12.13 -22.34 -4.41
C THR A 77 12.24 -23.54 -5.34
N HIS A 78 12.09 -24.74 -4.79
CA HIS A 78 12.04 -25.94 -5.60
C HIS A 78 10.77 -25.95 -6.46
N THR A 79 10.95 -25.62 -7.73
CA THR A 79 9.91 -25.63 -8.75
C THR A 79 10.17 -26.80 -9.67
N LEU A 80 9.13 -27.55 -10.03
CA LEU A 80 9.28 -28.61 -11.03
C LEU A 80 9.48 -27.97 -12.40
N ILE A 81 10.54 -28.38 -13.09
CA ILE A 81 10.91 -27.82 -14.40
C ILE A 81 10.84 -28.90 -15.45
N LYS A 82 10.09 -28.63 -16.51
CA LYS A 82 10.13 -29.43 -17.74
C LYS A 82 10.86 -28.59 -18.80
N PHE A 83 11.97 -29.14 -19.30
CA PHE A 83 12.79 -28.51 -20.34
C PHE A 83 12.77 -29.35 -21.60
N GLU A 84 12.35 -28.80 -22.72
CA GLU A 84 12.33 -29.41 -24.04
C GLU A 84 12.97 -28.49 -25.07
N GLN A 85 13.78 -29.01 -25.96
CA GLN A 85 14.45 -28.24 -27.00
C GLN A 85 14.30 -28.93 -28.36
N THR A 86 13.77 -28.19 -29.32
CA THR A 86 13.71 -28.60 -30.74
C THR A 86 14.75 -27.78 -31.56
N ASN A 87 14.77 -27.96 -32.87
CA ASN A 87 15.62 -27.17 -33.75
C ASN A 87 15.27 -25.69 -33.71
N ASP A 88 14.00 -25.33 -33.57
CA ASP A 88 13.48 -23.97 -33.72
C ASP A 88 13.10 -23.30 -32.39
N VAL A 89 12.71 -24.10 -31.39
CA VAL A 89 12.08 -23.59 -30.16
C VAL A 89 12.63 -24.30 -28.93
N ILE A 90 12.69 -23.57 -27.83
CA ILE A 90 12.89 -24.09 -26.46
C ILE A 90 11.60 -23.85 -25.69
N TYR A 91 11.15 -24.90 -24.99
CA TYR A 91 10.06 -24.83 -24.01
C TYR A 91 10.66 -25.04 -22.61
N TYR A 92 10.33 -24.12 -21.70
CA TYR A 92 10.74 -24.16 -20.31
C TYR A 92 9.51 -23.92 -19.44
N LEU A 93 8.93 -24.99 -18.92
CA LEU A 93 7.68 -24.96 -18.17
C LEU A 93 7.98 -25.13 -16.68
N THR A 94 7.44 -24.26 -15.87
CA THR A 94 7.43 -24.37 -14.41
C THR A 94 6.11 -24.95 -13.93
N SER A 95 6.13 -25.68 -12.82
CA SER A 95 4.93 -26.11 -12.11
C SER A 95 5.21 -26.21 -10.61
N GLY A 96 4.17 -26.02 -9.79
CA GLY A 96 4.24 -26.23 -8.36
C GLY A 96 4.42 -27.70 -7.98
N ILE A 97 4.78 -27.95 -6.72
CA ILE A 97 5.04 -29.32 -6.19
C ILE A 97 3.77 -30.19 -6.25
N LYS A 98 2.59 -29.60 -6.05
CA LYS A 98 1.29 -30.27 -6.18
C LYS A 98 0.75 -30.27 -7.62
N LYS A 99 1.62 -29.96 -8.60
CA LYS A 99 1.32 -29.86 -10.03
C LYS A 99 0.42 -28.65 -10.39
N GLU A 100 0.46 -27.62 -9.55
CA GLU A 100 -0.15 -26.34 -9.89
C GLU A 100 0.46 -25.82 -11.19
N LYS A 101 -0.36 -25.19 -12.03
CA LYS A 101 0.07 -24.61 -13.31
C LYS A 101 1.06 -23.46 -13.07
N GLY A 102 2.13 -23.46 -13.83
CA GLY A 102 3.13 -22.41 -13.80
C GLY A 102 3.29 -21.70 -15.14
N ILE A 103 4.25 -20.79 -15.17
CA ILE A 103 4.60 -20.07 -16.39
C ILE A 103 5.33 -21.01 -17.35
N GLU A 104 4.91 -21.01 -18.61
CA GLU A 104 5.64 -21.61 -19.71
C GLU A 104 6.36 -20.53 -20.49
N LEU A 105 7.67 -20.70 -20.66
CA LEU A 105 8.47 -19.91 -21.58
C LEU A 105 8.61 -20.65 -22.91
N LYS A 106 8.28 -19.92 -23.99
CA LYS A 106 8.56 -20.32 -25.35
C LYS A 106 9.67 -19.40 -25.88
N ILE A 107 10.85 -19.92 -26.15
CA ILE A 107 11.98 -19.19 -26.70
C ILE A 107 12.17 -19.60 -28.14
N GLN A 108 11.81 -18.72 -29.06
CA GLN A 108 12.08 -18.89 -30.49
C GLN A 108 13.54 -18.62 -30.74
N LYS A 109 14.23 -19.49 -31.47
CA LYS A 109 15.67 -19.35 -31.73
C LYS A 109 15.96 -18.43 -32.91
N SER A 110 15.11 -18.40 -33.92
CA SER A 110 15.26 -17.54 -35.09
C SER A 110 13.91 -17.15 -35.69
N PRO A 111 13.58 -15.84 -35.79
CA PRO A 111 14.24 -14.76 -35.05
C PRO A 111 14.14 -14.93 -33.54
N PHE A 112 15.15 -14.50 -32.79
CA PHE A 112 15.19 -14.72 -31.33
C PHE A 112 14.09 -13.94 -30.61
N GLN A 113 13.26 -14.66 -29.81
CA GLN A 113 12.19 -14.04 -29.02
C GLN A 113 11.83 -14.88 -27.81
N ILE A 114 11.63 -14.23 -26.65
CA ILE A 114 11.10 -14.85 -25.42
C ILE A 114 9.63 -14.49 -25.27
N THR A 115 8.79 -15.51 -25.08
CA THR A 115 7.33 -15.40 -24.87
C THR A 115 6.95 -16.08 -23.56
N TYR A 116 6.12 -15.43 -22.77
CA TYR A 116 5.58 -15.91 -21.49
C TYR A 116 4.12 -16.33 -21.69
N ILE A 117 3.81 -17.53 -21.26
CA ILE A 117 2.49 -18.16 -21.40
C ILE A 117 2.02 -18.60 -20.02
N TYR A 118 0.79 -18.29 -19.68
CA TYR A 118 0.13 -18.76 -18.45
C TYR A 118 -1.31 -19.17 -18.76
N ASN A 119 -1.77 -20.28 -18.21
CA ASN A 119 -3.11 -20.84 -18.50
C ASN A 119 -3.40 -21.02 -20.00
N ASN A 120 -2.37 -21.42 -20.79
CA ASN A 120 -2.41 -21.58 -22.26
C ASN A 120 -2.61 -20.27 -23.05
N GLU A 121 -2.49 -19.11 -22.41
CA GLU A 121 -2.57 -17.81 -23.07
C GLU A 121 -1.23 -17.08 -23.04
N ILE A 122 -0.87 -16.42 -24.12
CA ILE A 122 0.31 -15.53 -24.14
C ILE A 122 0.00 -14.32 -23.28
N VAL A 123 0.71 -14.19 -22.15
CA VAL A 123 0.56 -13.03 -21.27
C VAL A 123 1.38 -11.85 -21.79
N THR A 124 2.66 -12.07 -22.15
CA THR A 124 3.52 -11.05 -22.75
C THR A 124 4.67 -11.69 -23.56
N SER A 125 5.39 -10.89 -24.33
CA SER A 125 6.62 -11.32 -25.00
C SER A 125 7.57 -10.14 -25.17
N GLU A 126 8.89 -10.38 -25.12
CA GLU A 126 9.86 -9.39 -25.55
C GLU A 126 9.63 -9.06 -27.03
N LYS A 127 9.70 -7.75 -27.39
CA LYS A 127 9.59 -7.32 -28.79
C LYS A 127 10.92 -7.47 -29.53
N LEU A 128 11.96 -6.84 -29.01
CA LEU A 128 13.31 -6.87 -29.57
C LEU A 128 14.38 -7.31 -28.56
N GLY A 129 13.98 -7.62 -27.33
CA GLY A 129 14.88 -7.87 -26.21
C GLY A 129 15.64 -6.61 -25.79
N TYR A 130 16.71 -6.80 -25.03
CA TYR A 130 17.53 -5.70 -24.54
C TYR A 130 18.27 -5.00 -25.68
N GLN A 131 18.26 -3.67 -25.68
CA GLN A 131 18.94 -2.79 -26.62
C GLN A 131 19.69 -1.68 -25.88
N LYS A 132 20.71 -1.13 -26.52
CA LYS A 132 21.45 0.03 -26.01
C LYS A 132 21.66 1.03 -27.15
N ASP A 133 21.31 2.29 -26.89
CA ASP A 133 21.69 3.41 -27.72
C ASP A 133 22.73 4.31 -27.01
N SER A 134 22.96 5.53 -27.51
CA SER A 134 23.93 6.45 -26.94
C SER A 134 23.52 7.05 -25.59
N LEU A 135 22.22 7.02 -25.25
CA LEU A 135 21.65 7.69 -24.07
C LEU A 135 21.04 6.72 -23.07
N TYR A 136 20.34 5.67 -23.57
CA TYR A 136 19.56 4.75 -22.75
C TYR A 136 19.81 3.29 -23.10
N GLU A 137 19.65 2.47 -22.10
CA GLU A 137 19.46 1.04 -22.22
C GLU A 137 17.98 0.77 -22.15
N LYS A 138 17.41 -0.06 -23.04
CA LYS A 138 15.97 -0.31 -23.09
C LYS A 138 15.61 -1.75 -23.35
N ILE A 139 14.40 -2.11 -22.97
CA ILE A 139 13.73 -3.36 -23.32
C ILE A 139 12.27 -3.07 -23.68
N GLU A 140 11.76 -3.76 -24.69
CA GLU A 140 10.41 -3.56 -25.23
C GLU A 140 9.60 -4.85 -25.15
N PHE A 141 8.29 -4.72 -24.81
CA PHE A 141 7.35 -5.81 -24.76
C PHE A 141 6.16 -5.54 -25.66
N ASN A 142 5.62 -6.62 -26.25
CA ASN A 142 4.42 -6.55 -27.07
C ASN A 142 3.17 -6.47 -26.20
N LEU A 143 2.26 -5.56 -26.55
CA LEU A 143 0.95 -5.40 -25.94
C LEU A 143 -0.14 -5.82 -26.92
N THR A 144 -1.29 -6.23 -26.39
CA THR A 144 -2.50 -6.40 -27.21
C THR A 144 -3.26 -5.08 -27.32
N LYS A 145 -4.13 -4.96 -28.35
CA LYS A 145 -4.85 -3.69 -28.64
C LYS A 145 -5.72 -3.21 -27.49
N GLU A 146 -6.43 -4.11 -26.81
CA GLU A 146 -7.44 -3.78 -25.79
C GLU A 146 -6.87 -3.84 -24.35
N GLU A 147 -5.57 -4.05 -24.22
CA GLU A 147 -4.91 -4.23 -22.93
C GLU A 147 -4.86 -2.93 -22.14
N VAL A 148 -5.26 -2.97 -20.87
CA VAL A 148 -5.19 -1.85 -19.93
C VAL A 148 -3.97 -2.01 -19.05
N LEU A 149 -3.26 -0.92 -18.79
CA LEU A 149 -2.02 -0.92 -18.02
C LEU A 149 -2.17 -0.06 -16.75
N TYR A 150 -1.68 -0.62 -15.65
CA TYR A 150 -1.61 -0.03 -14.32
C TYR A 150 -0.14 0.03 -13.87
N GLY A 151 0.16 0.81 -12.81
CA GLY A 151 1.50 0.81 -12.25
C GLY A 151 2.26 2.13 -12.38
N ALA A 152 3.60 2.07 -12.44
CA ALA A 152 4.52 3.21 -12.45
C ALA A 152 4.52 4.07 -11.17
N GLY A 153 4.06 3.52 -10.04
CA GLY A 153 4.04 4.20 -8.74
C GLY A 153 2.90 5.20 -8.56
N ALA A 154 3.06 6.11 -7.60
CA ALA A 154 2.10 7.17 -7.32
C ALA A 154 2.04 8.18 -8.48
N ARG A 155 0.85 8.37 -9.05
CA ARG A 155 0.53 9.32 -10.13
C ARG A 155 -0.94 9.70 -10.03
N ALA A 156 -1.29 10.93 -10.30
CA ALA A 156 -2.67 11.37 -10.49
C ALA A 156 -2.98 11.37 -12.01
N LEU A 157 -3.26 10.21 -12.58
CA LEU A 157 -3.45 9.99 -14.02
C LEU A 157 -4.62 9.04 -14.34
N GLY A 158 -5.48 8.75 -13.38
CA GLY A 158 -6.51 7.74 -13.48
C GLY A 158 -5.98 6.31 -13.29
N MET A 159 -6.90 5.34 -13.35
CA MET A 159 -6.54 3.93 -13.20
C MET A 159 -5.84 3.38 -14.45
N ASN A 160 -6.38 3.61 -15.65
CA ASN A 160 -5.73 3.19 -16.89
C ASN A 160 -4.63 4.19 -17.29
N ARG A 161 -3.38 3.74 -17.23
CA ARG A 161 -2.20 4.55 -17.52
C ARG A 161 -1.62 4.35 -18.91
N ARG A 162 -2.23 3.49 -19.73
CA ARG A 162 -1.80 3.28 -21.11
C ARG A 162 -1.87 4.60 -21.90
N GLY A 163 -0.90 4.83 -22.77
CA GLY A 163 -0.76 6.05 -23.59
C GLY A 163 0.14 7.12 -22.97
N ASN A 164 0.71 6.88 -21.78
CA ASN A 164 1.64 7.80 -21.14
C ASN A 164 3.09 7.31 -21.24
N ARG A 165 4.04 8.25 -21.31
CA ARG A 165 5.46 8.00 -21.11
C ARG A 165 5.89 8.68 -19.80
N LEU A 166 6.18 7.89 -18.78
CA LEU A 166 6.33 8.31 -17.39
C LEU A 166 7.80 8.26 -16.97
N GLN A 167 8.31 9.35 -16.42
CA GLN A 167 9.66 9.40 -15.88
C GLN A 167 9.75 8.55 -14.60
N LEU A 168 10.76 7.70 -14.50
CA LEU A 168 11.15 7.00 -13.27
C LEU A 168 12.16 7.87 -12.52
N TYR A 169 11.64 8.82 -11.76
CA TYR A 169 12.38 9.79 -10.97
C TYR A 169 11.47 10.24 -9.81
N ASN A 170 11.85 9.95 -8.59
CA ASN A 170 11.07 10.41 -7.43
C ASN A 170 11.17 11.93 -7.31
N LYS A 171 10.04 12.63 -7.34
CA LYS A 171 10.02 14.09 -7.24
C LYS A 171 8.72 14.59 -6.64
N ALA A 172 8.82 15.40 -5.60
CA ALA A 172 7.65 16.06 -5.03
C ALA A 172 6.99 17.01 -6.05
N HIS A 173 5.66 17.07 -5.99
CA HIS A 173 4.84 18.02 -6.74
C HIS A 173 3.96 18.77 -5.77
N TYR A 174 4.43 19.93 -5.29
CA TYR A 174 3.70 20.76 -4.35
C TYR A 174 2.42 21.32 -4.99
N GLY A 175 1.30 21.13 -4.31
CA GLY A 175 0.00 21.67 -4.72
C GLY A 175 -0.63 20.96 -5.93
N TYR A 176 -0.28 19.68 -6.19
CA TYR A 176 -0.93 18.92 -7.25
C TYR A 176 -2.43 18.70 -6.99
N GLN A 177 -3.19 18.49 -8.04
CA GLN A 177 -4.63 18.26 -8.00
C GLN A 177 -4.99 16.95 -8.74
N ASP A 178 -5.96 17.02 -9.65
CA ASP A 178 -6.51 15.91 -10.42
C ASP A 178 -5.59 15.38 -11.53
N ARG A 179 -4.45 16.05 -11.78
CA ARG A 179 -3.45 15.57 -12.74
C ARG A 179 -2.02 15.84 -12.25
N SER A 180 -1.25 14.77 -12.14
CA SER A 180 0.19 14.82 -11.87
C SER A 180 0.90 13.63 -12.49
N GLU A 181 1.82 13.89 -13.44
CA GLU A 181 2.59 12.86 -14.13
C GLU A 181 3.87 12.46 -13.39
N LEU A 182 4.33 13.28 -12.47
CA LEU A 182 5.55 13.07 -11.71
C LEU A 182 5.28 13.36 -10.22
N MET A 183 5.50 12.36 -9.39
CA MET A 183 5.27 12.41 -7.95
C MET A 183 6.41 11.75 -7.17
N ASN A 184 6.35 11.87 -5.87
CA ASN A 184 7.38 11.51 -4.90
C ASN A 184 7.71 10.00 -4.81
N PHE A 185 6.88 9.11 -5.38
CA PHE A 185 7.09 7.67 -5.24
C PHE A 185 6.86 6.94 -6.57
N THR A 186 7.92 6.79 -7.35
CA THR A 186 7.86 6.04 -8.62
C THR A 186 8.20 4.56 -8.40
N LEU A 187 7.59 3.68 -9.19
CA LEU A 187 7.87 2.25 -9.16
C LEU A 187 8.08 1.73 -10.58
N PRO A 188 9.13 0.97 -10.85
CA PRO A 188 9.38 0.37 -12.16
C PRO A 188 8.53 -0.91 -12.33
N ILE A 189 7.21 -0.78 -12.18
CA ILE A 189 6.24 -1.88 -12.21
C ILE A 189 5.13 -1.54 -13.18
N VAL A 190 4.74 -2.51 -13.99
CA VAL A 190 3.55 -2.47 -14.84
C VAL A 190 2.70 -3.70 -14.58
N ALA A 191 1.43 -3.50 -14.24
CA ALA A 191 0.44 -4.57 -14.16
C ALA A 191 -0.54 -4.45 -15.33
N SER A 192 -0.98 -5.58 -15.87
CA SER A 192 -1.84 -5.67 -17.03
C SER A 192 -3.20 -6.27 -16.71
N SER A 193 -4.24 -5.78 -17.41
CA SER A 193 -5.58 -6.41 -17.40
C SER A 193 -5.60 -7.86 -17.89
N LYS A 194 -4.48 -8.37 -18.40
CA LYS A 194 -4.27 -9.78 -18.77
C LYS A 194 -3.72 -10.63 -17.61
N MET A 195 -3.77 -10.12 -16.38
CA MET A 195 -3.36 -10.83 -15.16
C MET A 195 -1.88 -11.22 -15.14
N TYR A 196 -1.02 -10.29 -15.55
CA TYR A 196 0.43 -10.37 -15.33
C TYR A 196 0.99 -9.04 -14.83
N MET A 197 2.13 -9.10 -14.19
CA MET A 197 2.92 -7.94 -13.76
C MET A 197 4.35 -8.10 -14.28
N ILE A 198 4.94 -6.99 -14.74
CA ILE A 198 6.37 -6.90 -15.02
C ILE A 198 6.98 -5.94 -14.02
N HIS A 199 7.92 -6.43 -13.23
CA HIS A 199 8.76 -5.64 -12.34
C HIS A 199 10.15 -5.51 -12.95
N PHE A 200 10.60 -4.29 -13.25
CA PHE A 200 11.95 -4.00 -13.74
C PHE A 200 12.88 -3.76 -12.55
N ASP A 201 13.65 -4.76 -12.18
CA ASP A 201 14.51 -4.74 -10.99
C ASP A 201 15.79 -3.95 -11.23
N ASN A 202 15.64 -2.63 -11.38
CA ASN A 202 16.72 -1.70 -11.66
C ASN A 202 16.42 -0.30 -11.12
N ALA A 203 17.34 0.25 -10.31
CA ALA A 203 17.15 1.48 -9.54
C ALA A 203 17.43 2.80 -10.28
N PRO A 204 18.43 2.88 -11.23
CA PRO A 204 18.76 4.13 -11.91
C PRO A 204 17.56 4.80 -12.57
N ILE A 205 17.64 6.11 -12.72
CA ILE A 205 16.60 6.90 -13.37
C ILE A 205 16.36 6.45 -14.82
N GLY A 206 15.13 6.70 -15.30
CA GLY A 206 14.74 6.29 -16.64
C GLY A 206 13.29 6.63 -16.96
N TYR A 207 12.66 5.81 -17.79
CA TYR A 207 11.26 5.98 -18.20
C TYR A 207 10.54 4.64 -18.34
N LEU A 208 9.23 4.67 -18.09
CA LEU A 208 8.27 3.68 -18.54
C LEU A 208 7.37 4.32 -19.60
N ASP A 209 7.45 3.83 -20.83
CA ASP A 209 6.56 4.20 -21.91
C ASP A 209 5.46 3.15 -22.04
N LEU A 210 4.27 3.50 -21.64
CA LEU A 210 3.07 2.66 -21.61
C LEU A 210 2.29 2.81 -22.91
N ASP A 211 2.93 2.60 -24.06
CA ASP A 211 2.33 2.72 -25.39
C ASP A 211 1.95 4.18 -25.78
N SER A 212 2.78 5.16 -25.44
CA SER A 212 2.54 6.57 -25.78
C SER A 212 2.44 6.82 -27.29
N LYS A 213 3.12 5.98 -28.09
CA LYS A 213 3.11 6.02 -29.56
C LYS A 213 1.93 5.29 -30.20
N LYS A 214 1.12 4.55 -29.40
CA LYS A 214 -0.02 3.74 -29.84
C LYS A 214 0.36 2.67 -30.86
N ASP A 215 1.51 2.05 -30.70
CA ASP A 215 2.04 0.98 -31.55
C ASP A 215 2.02 -0.39 -30.84
N ASN A 216 1.29 -0.48 -29.73
CA ASN A 216 1.15 -1.66 -28.86
C ASN A 216 2.49 -2.11 -28.26
N THR A 217 3.28 -1.16 -27.78
CA THR A 217 4.58 -1.42 -27.18
C THR A 217 4.68 -0.84 -25.77
N LEU A 218 5.07 -1.67 -24.80
CA LEU A 218 5.56 -1.25 -23.50
C LEU A 218 7.07 -1.14 -23.59
N THR A 219 7.64 0.00 -23.18
CA THR A 219 9.10 0.22 -23.18
C THR A 219 9.58 0.62 -21.77
N TYR A 220 10.60 -0.07 -21.28
CA TYR A 220 11.38 0.34 -20.12
C TYR A 220 12.71 0.91 -20.59
N GLU A 221 13.07 2.11 -20.16
CA GLU A 221 14.32 2.81 -20.48
C GLU A 221 15.06 3.19 -19.20
N THR A 222 16.38 3.07 -19.16
CA THR A 222 17.23 3.44 -18.04
C THR A 222 18.60 3.92 -18.51
N ILE A 223 19.27 4.72 -17.66
CA ILE A 223 20.63 5.20 -17.97
C ILE A 223 21.72 4.14 -17.76
N SER A 224 21.49 3.17 -16.88
CA SER A 224 22.49 2.15 -16.49
C SER A 224 21.89 1.05 -15.62
N GLY A 225 22.71 0.17 -15.07
CA GLY A 225 22.35 -0.73 -13.99
C GLY A 225 22.12 -2.18 -14.40
N ARG A 226 21.19 -2.86 -13.74
CA ARG A 226 20.80 -4.25 -14.00
C ARG A 226 19.89 -4.31 -15.22
N LYS A 227 19.96 -5.42 -15.93
CA LYS A 227 19.11 -5.70 -17.10
C LYS A 227 18.21 -6.87 -16.76
N THR A 228 17.46 -6.68 -15.68
CA THR A 228 16.70 -7.74 -15.01
C THR A 228 15.24 -7.30 -14.87
N TYR A 229 14.35 -8.21 -15.19
CA TYR A 229 12.92 -8.06 -14.91
C TYR A 229 12.32 -9.38 -14.43
N GLN A 230 11.25 -9.30 -13.66
CA GLN A 230 10.45 -10.43 -13.27
C GLN A 230 9.08 -10.35 -13.95
N VAL A 231 8.61 -11.47 -14.48
CA VAL A 231 7.23 -11.67 -14.89
C VAL A 231 6.53 -12.45 -13.79
N ILE A 232 5.44 -11.88 -13.28
CA ILE A 232 4.65 -12.38 -12.18
C ILE A 232 3.23 -12.57 -12.68
N VAL A 233 2.62 -13.72 -12.42
CA VAL A 233 1.24 -14.03 -12.76
C VAL A 233 0.47 -14.44 -11.51
N GLY A 234 -0.86 -14.54 -11.61
CA GLY A 234 -1.72 -15.04 -10.55
C GLY A 234 -3.07 -15.49 -11.12
N ASP A 235 -3.79 -16.34 -10.39
CA ASP A 235 -5.12 -16.78 -10.77
C ASP A 235 -6.19 -15.72 -10.44
N SER A 236 -5.83 -14.74 -9.61
CA SER A 236 -6.59 -13.53 -9.27
C SER A 236 -5.68 -12.33 -9.10
N TRP A 237 -6.24 -11.12 -9.05
CA TRP A 237 -5.49 -9.90 -8.71
C TRP A 237 -4.86 -9.98 -7.33
N LEU A 238 -5.56 -10.55 -6.33
CA LEU A 238 -5.02 -10.73 -4.99
C LEU A 238 -3.86 -11.71 -4.98
N ASP A 239 -3.97 -12.83 -5.69
CA ASP A 239 -2.89 -13.81 -5.83
C ASP A 239 -1.65 -13.19 -6.52
N MET A 240 -1.85 -12.42 -7.59
CA MET A 240 -0.74 -11.72 -8.26
C MET A 240 -0.03 -10.70 -7.35
N VAL A 241 -0.78 -9.93 -6.55
CA VAL A 241 -0.19 -9.00 -5.57
C VAL A 241 0.51 -9.75 -4.43
N ASN A 242 -0.06 -10.88 -3.98
CA ASN A 242 0.58 -11.77 -3.00
C ASN A 242 1.92 -12.29 -3.53
N ASN A 243 1.96 -12.81 -4.76
CA ASN A 243 3.19 -13.28 -5.42
C ASN A 243 4.24 -12.17 -5.53
N TYR A 244 3.82 -10.94 -5.88
CA TYR A 244 4.74 -9.81 -5.92
C TYR A 244 5.28 -9.43 -4.53
N THR A 245 4.45 -9.48 -3.49
CA THR A 245 4.89 -9.17 -2.12
C THR A 245 5.69 -10.33 -1.51
N ASP A 246 5.49 -11.57 -1.91
CA ASP A 246 6.41 -12.67 -1.59
C ASP A 246 7.79 -12.43 -2.20
N LEU A 247 7.84 -12.01 -3.46
CA LEU A 247 9.10 -11.69 -4.14
C LEU A 247 9.86 -10.55 -3.45
N THR A 248 9.16 -9.50 -3.02
CA THR A 248 9.77 -8.24 -2.55
C THR A 248 9.72 -8.06 -1.03
N GLY A 249 9.10 -8.96 -0.31
CA GLY A 249 8.88 -8.92 1.13
C GLY A 249 7.57 -8.23 1.51
N LYS A 250 6.87 -8.81 2.49
CA LYS A 250 5.58 -8.30 2.98
C LYS A 250 5.76 -7.15 3.98
N GLN A 251 4.73 -6.33 4.12
CA GLN A 251 4.64 -5.24 5.10
C GLN A 251 4.57 -5.82 6.52
N PRO A 252 5.49 -5.49 7.44
CA PRO A 252 5.31 -5.86 8.84
C PRO A 252 4.13 -5.12 9.45
N MET A 253 3.42 -5.76 10.41
CA MET A 253 2.34 -5.13 11.14
C MET A 253 2.80 -3.82 11.81
N PRO A 254 2.15 -2.68 11.56
CA PRO A 254 2.41 -1.46 12.32
C PRO A 254 1.89 -1.59 13.77
N PRO A 255 2.30 -0.70 14.68
CA PRO A 255 1.73 -0.68 16.02
C PRO A 255 0.23 -0.32 15.96
N ARG A 256 -0.57 -0.85 16.89
CA ARG A 256 -2.05 -0.66 16.88
C ARG A 256 -2.45 0.82 16.85
N TRP A 257 -1.72 1.68 17.54
CA TRP A 257 -2.03 3.11 17.57
C TRP A 257 -1.93 3.81 16.19
N ALA A 258 -1.24 3.18 15.21
CA ALA A 258 -1.18 3.68 13.84
C ALA A 258 -2.55 3.73 13.14
N PHE A 259 -3.54 2.98 13.63
CA PHE A 259 -4.89 2.95 13.07
C PHE A 259 -5.86 3.96 13.72
N GLY A 260 -5.40 4.72 14.73
CA GLY A 260 -6.13 5.83 15.32
C GLY A 260 -6.06 7.12 14.51
N ASN A 261 -6.44 8.24 15.13
CA ASN A 261 -6.40 9.59 14.56
C ASN A 261 -5.10 10.30 14.96
N PHE A 262 -4.49 11.03 14.02
CA PHE A 262 -3.27 11.80 14.24
C PHE A 262 -3.55 13.29 14.12
N SER A 263 -3.02 14.09 15.04
CA SER A 263 -2.94 15.54 14.93
C SER A 263 -1.61 15.92 14.27
N SER A 264 -1.65 16.50 13.07
CA SER A 264 -0.45 16.82 12.28
C SER A 264 -0.63 18.14 11.55
N ARG A 265 0.36 19.04 11.63
CA ARG A 265 0.36 20.31 10.91
C ARG A 265 1.80 20.76 10.71
N PHE A 266 2.08 21.41 9.57
CA PHE A 266 3.29 22.19 9.41
C PHE A 266 3.15 23.44 10.29
N GLY A 267 3.62 23.33 11.48
CA GLY A 267 3.40 24.21 12.64
C GLY A 267 3.74 23.46 13.94
N TYR A 268 3.06 23.80 15.03
CA TYR A 268 3.42 23.49 16.41
C TYR A 268 4.79 24.09 16.75
N HIS A 269 4.83 25.43 16.87
CA HIS A 269 6.06 26.20 17.09
C HIS A 269 6.62 26.07 18.51
N SER A 270 5.85 25.49 19.45
CA SER A 270 6.27 25.42 20.83
C SER A 270 5.68 24.22 21.57
N GLN A 271 6.33 23.86 22.66
CA GLN A 271 5.81 22.92 23.63
C GLN A 271 4.42 23.31 24.14
N GLN A 272 4.18 24.61 24.42
CA GLN A 272 2.90 25.11 24.91
C GLN A 272 1.78 24.89 23.88
N GLU A 273 2.04 25.18 22.60
CA GLU A 273 1.06 24.97 21.51
C GLU A 273 0.73 23.47 21.34
N THR A 274 1.74 22.63 21.39
CA THR A 274 1.60 21.16 21.29
C THR A 274 0.69 20.62 22.41
N GLU A 275 1.00 20.99 23.67
CA GLU A 275 0.22 20.55 24.83
C GLU A 275 -1.19 21.13 24.85
N HIS A 276 -1.37 22.38 24.40
CA HIS A 276 -2.66 23.03 24.26
C HIS A 276 -3.56 22.32 23.23
N THR A 277 -3.00 21.97 22.07
CA THR A 277 -3.74 21.25 21.02
C THR A 277 -4.29 19.93 21.54
N ILE A 278 -3.48 19.11 22.21
CA ILE A 278 -3.93 17.86 22.77
C ILE A 278 -4.94 18.06 23.92
N ALA A 279 -4.77 19.12 24.72
CA ALA A 279 -5.77 19.46 25.74
C ALA A 279 -7.14 19.77 25.11
N LYS A 280 -7.18 20.47 23.96
CA LYS A 280 -8.42 20.71 23.19
C LYS A 280 -9.09 19.44 22.68
N PHE A 281 -8.31 18.48 22.16
CA PHE A 281 -8.88 17.16 21.77
C PHE A 281 -9.56 16.47 22.96
N LYS A 282 -8.93 16.50 24.13
CA LYS A 282 -9.50 15.91 25.36
C LYS A 282 -10.76 16.66 25.85
N GLU A 283 -10.73 17.99 25.84
CA GLU A 283 -11.87 18.85 26.23
C GLU A 283 -13.10 18.57 25.34
N GLU A 284 -12.90 18.48 24.04
CA GLU A 284 -13.95 18.24 23.03
C GLU A 284 -14.32 16.75 22.88
N GLN A 285 -13.64 15.88 23.61
CA GLN A 285 -13.81 14.42 23.53
C GLN A 285 -13.69 13.89 22.08
N ILE A 286 -12.70 14.37 21.34
CA ILE A 286 -12.35 13.86 20.01
C ILE A 286 -11.16 12.90 20.17
N PRO A 287 -11.28 11.65 19.74
CA PRO A 287 -10.19 10.68 19.88
C PRO A 287 -8.92 11.09 19.13
N VAL A 288 -7.75 10.87 19.76
CA VAL A 288 -6.44 11.16 19.16
C VAL A 288 -5.36 10.25 19.75
N ASP A 289 -4.56 9.62 18.91
CA ASP A 289 -3.48 8.68 19.29
C ASP A 289 -2.07 9.26 19.16
N ALA A 290 -1.87 10.21 18.24
CA ALA A 290 -0.54 10.80 18.06
C ALA A 290 -0.60 12.28 17.70
N ILE A 291 0.49 12.99 18.06
CA ILE A 291 0.78 14.31 17.53
C ILE A 291 2.10 14.26 16.76
N ILE A 292 2.13 14.85 15.58
CA ILE A 292 3.30 14.90 14.71
C ILE A 292 3.85 16.31 14.72
N LEU A 293 5.11 16.47 15.16
CA LEU A 293 5.82 17.75 15.14
C LEU A 293 6.66 17.84 13.87
N ASP A 294 6.38 18.91 13.13
CA ASP A 294 7.08 19.27 11.91
C ASP A 294 8.37 20.09 12.23
N LEU A 295 9.01 20.68 11.26
CA LEU A 295 10.37 21.27 11.26
C LEU A 295 10.73 22.15 12.47
N TYR A 296 9.75 22.72 13.18
CA TYR A 296 9.97 23.68 14.27
C TYR A 296 10.50 23.05 15.58
N TRP A 297 10.51 21.71 15.70
CA TRP A 297 11.07 21.07 16.90
C TRP A 297 12.60 21.23 17.04
N PHE A 298 13.31 21.47 15.91
CA PHE A 298 14.75 21.65 15.87
C PHE A 298 15.21 23.06 15.49
N GLY A 299 14.31 24.06 15.45
CA GLY A 299 14.67 25.45 15.21
C GLY A 299 13.45 26.37 14.98
N LYS A 300 13.58 27.63 15.38
CA LYS A 300 12.50 28.63 15.26
C LYS A 300 12.15 29.01 13.82
N THR A 301 13.11 28.81 12.91
CA THR A 301 12.95 29.07 11.49
C THR A 301 13.47 27.89 10.71
N VAL A 302 12.75 27.44 9.70
CA VAL A 302 13.19 26.34 8.82
C VAL A 302 14.47 26.71 8.08
N LYS A 303 14.54 27.97 7.59
CA LYS A 303 15.75 28.52 6.96
C LYS A 303 16.87 28.65 7.98
N GLY A 304 17.99 27.96 7.71
CA GLY A 304 19.19 28.04 8.53
C GLY A 304 19.32 26.94 9.60
N THR A 305 18.27 26.18 9.95
CA THR A 305 18.29 25.19 11.01
C THR A 305 18.08 23.74 10.55
N MET A 306 17.65 23.51 9.32
CA MET A 306 17.51 22.16 8.78
C MET A 306 18.82 21.35 8.89
N GLY A 307 18.71 20.12 9.35
CA GLY A 307 19.85 19.26 9.66
C GLY A 307 20.40 19.40 11.08
N ASN A 308 19.85 20.29 11.92
CA ASN A 308 20.19 20.34 13.35
C ASN A 308 19.80 19.04 14.04
N LEU A 309 18.62 18.50 13.73
CA LEU A 309 18.06 17.26 14.30
C LEU A 309 18.29 17.17 15.82
N ALA A 310 18.11 18.27 16.50
CA ALA A 310 18.29 18.45 17.94
C ALA A 310 17.23 19.43 18.45
N VAL A 311 16.70 19.14 19.63
CA VAL A 311 15.63 19.95 20.24
C VAL A 311 16.04 21.44 20.37
N ASP A 312 15.21 22.33 19.80
CA ASP A 312 15.28 23.76 20.09
C ASP A 312 14.73 24.01 21.50
N LYS A 313 15.64 24.23 22.46
CA LYS A 313 15.29 24.38 23.88
C LYS A 313 14.55 25.67 24.20
N ASP A 314 14.59 26.66 23.34
CA ASP A 314 13.82 27.88 23.54
C ASP A 314 12.32 27.64 23.27
N SER A 315 12.01 26.85 22.22
CA SER A 315 10.63 26.50 21.84
C SER A 315 10.11 25.29 22.61
N PHE A 316 10.99 24.34 22.90
CA PHE A 316 10.68 23.08 23.61
C PHE A 316 11.61 22.89 24.81
N PRO A 317 11.45 23.69 25.88
CA PRO A 317 12.38 23.69 27.02
C PRO A 317 12.45 22.34 27.77
N ASP A 318 11.35 21.58 27.77
CA ASP A 318 11.24 20.27 28.41
C ASP A 318 10.60 19.24 27.45
N MET A 319 11.20 19.02 26.28
CA MET A 319 10.70 18.09 25.27
C MET A 319 10.46 16.68 25.84
N LYS A 320 11.40 16.14 26.60
CA LYS A 320 11.27 14.79 27.20
C LYS A 320 10.10 14.70 28.19
N GLY A 321 9.95 15.72 29.05
CA GLY A 321 8.82 15.81 29.97
C GLY A 321 7.49 15.97 29.22
N MET A 322 7.44 16.80 28.17
CA MET A 322 6.27 16.92 27.31
C MET A 322 5.86 15.58 26.70
N VAL A 323 6.79 14.88 26.05
CA VAL A 323 6.56 13.55 25.46
C VAL A 323 6.04 12.56 26.50
N SER A 324 6.57 12.57 27.72
CA SER A 324 6.07 11.74 28.82
C SER A 324 4.63 12.10 29.21
N ARG A 325 4.32 13.38 29.39
CA ARG A 325 2.96 13.85 29.74
C ARG A 325 1.93 13.55 28.64
N LEU A 326 2.33 13.61 27.38
CA LEU A 326 1.46 13.22 26.24
C LEU A 326 1.22 11.70 26.25
N LYS A 327 2.26 10.91 26.47
CA LYS A 327 2.16 9.45 26.61
C LYS A 327 1.22 9.04 27.74
N ASP A 328 1.28 9.71 28.91
CA ASP A 328 0.40 9.45 30.04
C ASP A 328 -1.08 9.73 29.73
N LYS A 329 -1.36 10.54 28.68
CA LYS A 329 -2.68 10.77 28.12
C LYS A 329 -3.03 9.81 26.96
N GLY A 330 -2.19 8.80 26.69
CA GLY A 330 -2.35 7.84 25.60
C GLY A 330 -1.88 8.35 24.23
N VAL A 331 -1.27 9.55 24.15
CA VAL A 331 -0.88 10.20 22.88
C VAL A 331 0.62 10.00 22.61
N LYS A 332 0.97 9.46 21.44
CA LYS A 332 2.33 9.28 20.97
C LYS A 332 2.84 10.56 20.31
N THR A 333 4.15 10.76 20.35
CA THR A 333 4.82 11.84 19.62
C THR A 333 5.55 11.25 18.43
N VAL A 334 5.44 11.88 17.27
CA VAL A 334 6.17 11.59 16.04
C VAL A 334 6.95 12.84 15.66
N LEU A 335 8.22 12.70 15.26
CA LEU A 335 9.05 13.82 14.83
C LEU A 335 9.48 13.66 13.38
N ILE A 336 9.45 14.79 12.65
CA ILE A 336 10.01 14.88 11.29
C ILE A 336 11.53 14.88 11.31
N THR A 337 12.11 14.30 10.28
CA THR A 337 13.55 14.33 9.96
C THR A 337 13.74 14.48 8.47
N GLU A 338 14.81 15.14 8.05
CA GLU A 338 15.19 15.30 6.63
C GLU A 338 16.65 14.90 6.42
N PRO A 339 17.03 14.54 5.18
CA PRO A 339 18.40 14.07 4.90
C PRO A 339 19.37 15.22 4.59
N PHE A 340 18.94 16.47 4.63
CA PHE A 340 19.75 17.65 4.30
C PHE A 340 20.43 18.22 5.56
N VAL A 341 21.70 18.65 5.44
CA VAL A 341 22.43 19.35 6.47
C VAL A 341 22.86 20.69 5.92
N LEU A 342 22.22 21.78 6.37
CA LEU A 342 22.59 23.12 5.93
C LEU A 342 23.98 23.50 6.41
N THR A 343 24.70 24.29 5.61
CA THR A 343 26.03 24.82 6.00
C THR A 343 25.95 25.73 7.23
N THR A 344 24.77 26.21 7.59
CA THR A 344 24.47 27.00 8.79
C THR A 344 24.00 26.15 9.98
N SER A 345 23.76 24.84 9.75
CA SER A 345 23.38 23.92 10.82
C SER A 345 24.50 23.78 11.86
N ASN A 346 24.13 23.64 13.12
CA ASN A 346 25.07 23.37 14.21
C ASN A 346 25.74 21.96 14.10
N ARG A 347 25.26 21.10 13.19
CA ARG A 347 25.80 19.79 12.86
C ARG A 347 26.73 19.79 11.65
N TRP A 348 26.84 20.89 10.90
CA TRP A 348 27.62 20.97 9.67
C TRP A 348 29.08 20.55 9.86
N GLU A 349 29.79 21.17 10.80
CA GLU A 349 31.19 20.88 11.06
C GLU A 349 31.41 19.41 11.51
N GLU A 350 30.48 18.86 12.28
CA GLU A 350 30.50 17.46 12.67
C GLU A 350 30.33 16.55 11.46
N ALA A 351 29.35 16.85 10.58
CA ALA A 351 29.04 16.08 9.39
C ALA A 351 30.20 16.04 8.39
N VAL A 352 30.86 17.20 8.19
CA VAL A 352 32.06 17.31 7.35
C VAL A 352 33.22 16.51 7.93
N LYS A 353 33.53 16.72 9.22
CA LYS A 353 34.63 16.04 9.92
C LYS A 353 34.49 14.52 9.94
N LYS A 354 33.26 14.03 10.07
CA LYS A 354 32.94 12.59 10.08
C LYS A 354 32.77 11.99 8.69
N GLU A 355 32.87 12.81 7.63
CA GLU A 355 32.73 12.39 6.21
C GLU A 355 31.38 11.68 5.94
N VAL A 356 30.29 12.23 6.46
CA VAL A 356 28.95 11.64 6.33
C VAL A 356 28.14 12.18 5.15
N LEU A 357 28.66 13.21 4.45
CA LEU A 357 27.98 13.85 3.35
C LEU A 357 28.42 13.26 2.00
N ALA A 358 27.49 13.24 1.05
CA ALA A 358 27.79 12.93 -0.34
C ALA A 358 28.80 13.95 -0.94
N LYS A 359 29.58 13.54 -1.93
CA LYS A 359 30.80 14.22 -2.38
C LYS A 359 30.69 14.72 -3.82
N ASP A 360 31.60 15.64 -4.15
CA ASP A 360 31.91 16.00 -5.53
C ASP A 360 32.97 15.02 -6.15
N SER A 361 33.31 15.23 -7.42
CA SER A 361 34.32 14.41 -8.11
C SER A 361 35.74 14.55 -7.56
N LEU A 362 35.98 15.53 -6.70
CA LEU A 362 37.28 15.76 -6.03
C LEU A 362 37.30 15.15 -4.62
N GLY A 363 36.21 14.58 -4.16
CA GLY A 363 36.08 13.96 -2.85
C GLY A 363 35.71 14.93 -1.70
N ASN A 364 35.38 16.20 -2.01
CA ASN A 364 34.90 17.15 -1.02
C ASN A 364 33.38 17.00 -0.82
N PRO A 365 32.83 17.41 0.35
CA PRO A 365 31.38 17.49 0.53
C PRO A 365 30.71 18.32 -0.57
N PHE A 366 29.76 17.72 -1.30
CA PHE A 366 29.06 18.44 -2.37
C PHE A 366 28.08 19.45 -1.76
N LYS A 367 28.27 20.73 -2.02
CA LYS A 367 27.42 21.82 -1.53
C LYS A 367 26.59 22.41 -2.65
N TYR A 368 25.32 22.67 -2.40
CA TYR A 368 24.40 23.26 -3.37
C TYR A 368 23.28 24.05 -2.67
N ASP A 369 22.64 24.92 -3.44
CA ASP A 369 21.53 25.71 -2.91
C ASP A 369 20.24 24.89 -2.92
N PHE A 370 19.49 25.01 -1.84
CA PHE A 370 18.21 24.36 -1.59
C PHE A 370 17.22 25.41 -1.06
N TYR A 371 15.91 25.11 -1.00
CA TYR A 371 14.87 26.06 -0.56
C TYR A 371 15.14 26.74 0.80
N PHE A 372 15.78 26.01 1.69
CA PHE A 372 16.01 26.43 3.06
C PHE A 372 17.43 26.97 3.30
N GLY A 373 18.32 26.87 2.34
CA GLY A 373 19.68 27.37 2.41
C GLY A 373 20.69 26.54 1.63
N ASN A 374 21.99 26.90 1.73
CA ASN A 374 23.05 26.10 1.14
C ASN A 374 23.29 24.83 1.98
N THR A 375 23.33 23.67 1.33
CA THR A 375 23.24 22.35 1.98
C THR A 375 24.24 21.35 1.47
N GLY A 376 24.49 20.29 2.25
CA GLY A 376 24.95 18.97 1.81
C GLY A 376 23.87 17.93 2.05
N LEU A 377 23.98 16.78 1.39
CA LEU A 377 23.06 15.62 1.54
C LEU A 377 23.79 14.51 2.31
N ILE A 378 23.12 13.89 3.28
CA ILE A 378 23.66 12.74 4.01
C ILE A 378 23.84 11.57 3.02
N ASP A 379 25.04 10.99 2.96
CA ASP A 379 25.31 9.80 2.18
C ASP A 379 24.99 8.55 3.01
N ILE A 380 23.73 8.10 2.94
CA ILE A 380 23.26 6.90 3.64
C ILE A 380 23.83 5.60 3.07
N TYR A 381 24.50 5.63 1.92
CA TYR A 381 25.20 4.50 1.32
C TYR A 381 26.62 4.35 1.87
N ASN A 382 27.13 5.40 2.52
CA ASN A 382 28.39 5.36 3.28
C ASN A 382 28.11 4.85 4.70
N PRO A 383 28.79 3.79 5.17
CA PRO A 383 28.58 3.27 6.53
C PRO A 383 28.74 4.33 7.64
N LYS A 384 29.60 5.35 7.45
CA LYS A 384 29.73 6.47 8.39
C LYS A 384 28.46 7.35 8.39
N GLY A 385 27.89 7.61 7.22
CA GLY A 385 26.67 8.39 7.06
C GLY A 385 25.46 7.65 7.62
N GLU A 386 25.32 6.36 7.29
CA GLU A 386 24.29 5.48 7.83
C GLU A 386 24.31 5.45 9.38
N GLN A 387 25.47 5.20 9.97
CA GLN A 387 25.60 5.14 11.44
C GLN A 387 25.39 6.51 12.09
N TRP A 388 25.85 7.61 11.46
CA TRP A 388 25.65 8.95 11.98
C TRP A 388 24.17 9.33 12.01
N PHE A 389 23.44 9.02 10.94
CA PHE A 389 22.01 9.31 10.84
C PHE A 389 21.21 8.44 11.81
N TRP A 390 21.53 7.15 11.93
CA TRP A 390 20.92 6.29 12.95
C TRP A 390 21.13 6.84 14.37
N ASN A 391 22.30 7.38 14.70
CA ASN A 391 22.54 7.97 16.00
C ASN A 391 21.62 9.18 16.27
N ARG A 392 21.20 9.93 15.25
CA ARG A 392 20.18 11.00 15.41
C ARG A 392 18.83 10.40 15.79
N TYR A 393 18.44 9.31 15.16
CA TYR A 393 17.21 8.60 15.53
C TYR A 393 17.25 8.07 16.97
N LYS A 394 18.37 7.57 17.44
CA LYS A 394 18.52 7.17 18.84
C LYS A 394 18.30 8.34 19.80
N GLU A 395 18.89 9.50 19.52
CA GLU A 395 18.67 10.72 20.32
C GLU A 395 17.17 11.07 20.40
N ILE A 396 16.42 10.91 19.29
CA ILE A 396 14.98 11.14 19.23
C ILE A 396 14.21 10.08 20.05
N ILE A 397 14.53 8.80 19.89
CA ILE A 397 13.90 7.70 20.62
C ILE A 397 14.13 7.83 22.14
N ASP A 398 15.30 8.29 22.58
CA ASP A 398 15.64 8.51 23.98
C ASP A 398 14.81 9.64 24.64
N LEU A 399 14.17 10.50 23.84
CA LEU A 399 13.17 11.45 24.31
C LEU A 399 11.80 10.78 24.61
N GLY A 400 11.61 9.52 24.19
CA GLY A 400 10.34 8.80 24.32
C GLY A 400 9.45 8.83 23.08
N VAL A 401 9.92 9.39 21.97
CA VAL A 401 9.24 9.47 20.68
C VAL A 401 8.98 8.05 20.13
N LYS A 402 7.81 7.81 19.53
CA LYS A 402 7.34 6.47 19.11
C LYS A 402 7.19 6.30 17.61
N GLY A 403 7.30 7.36 16.84
CA GLY A 403 7.24 7.30 15.38
C GLY A 403 8.23 8.27 14.73
N MET A 404 8.69 7.90 13.55
CA MET A 404 9.62 8.67 12.73
C MET A 404 8.92 9.09 11.44
N TRP A 405 9.11 10.36 11.07
CA TRP A 405 8.65 10.88 9.80
C TRP A 405 9.87 11.33 8.99
N GLY A 406 10.13 10.64 7.87
CA GLY A 406 11.16 11.02 6.91
C GLY A 406 10.54 11.79 5.75
N ASP A 407 10.83 13.06 5.65
CA ASP A 407 10.37 13.93 4.57
C ASP A 407 11.52 14.33 3.64
N LEU A 408 11.17 14.79 2.43
CA LEU A 408 12.12 15.19 1.37
C LEU A 408 13.07 14.07 0.92
N GLY A 409 12.66 12.82 1.06
CA GLY A 409 13.48 11.61 0.87
C GLY A 409 13.56 11.07 -0.56
N GLU A 410 13.15 11.83 -1.57
CA GLU A 410 13.31 11.50 -2.99
C GLU A 410 14.79 11.31 -3.40
N PRO A 411 15.78 12.10 -3.00
CA PRO A 411 15.81 13.43 -2.37
C PRO A 411 15.20 14.54 -3.24
N GLU A 412 14.48 15.50 -2.63
CA GLU A 412 13.73 16.53 -3.35
C GLU A 412 14.59 17.39 -4.26
N VAL A 413 15.84 17.68 -3.85
CA VAL A 413 16.87 18.28 -4.69
C VAL A 413 18.09 17.40 -4.68
N HIS A 414 18.38 16.74 -5.79
CA HIS A 414 19.44 15.76 -5.93
C HIS A 414 20.26 16.03 -7.22
N PRO A 415 21.25 16.92 -7.17
CA PRO A 415 22.04 17.27 -8.36
C PRO A 415 22.79 16.08 -8.96
N SER A 416 22.69 15.85 -10.26
CA SER A 416 23.31 14.72 -10.99
C SER A 416 24.84 14.63 -10.82
N LYS A 417 25.50 15.75 -10.45
CA LYS A 417 26.97 15.79 -10.20
C LYS A 417 27.36 15.27 -8.81
N LEU A 418 26.40 15.04 -7.94
CA LEU A 418 26.62 14.52 -6.59
C LEU A 418 26.94 13.04 -6.67
N ILE A 419 27.92 12.59 -5.89
CA ILE A 419 28.42 11.21 -5.85
C ILE A 419 28.23 10.64 -4.45
N HIS A 420 27.54 9.53 -4.37
CA HIS A 420 27.39 8.67 -3.20
C HIS A 420 28.44 7.56 -3.19
N ALA A 421 28.59 6.89 -2.06
CA ALA A 421 29.54 5.78 -1.93
C ALA A 421 29.26 4.60 -2.88
N THR A 422 28.03 4.43 -3.36
CA THR A 422 27.63 3.31 -4.23
C THR A 422 27.33 3.69 -5.66
N GLY A 423 27.31 4.97 -6.02
CA GLY A 423 27.02 5.44 -7.37
C GLY A 423 26.79 6.95 -7.48
N THR A 424 26.53 7.41 -8.68
CA THR A 424 26.12 8.80 -8.92
C THR A 424 24.70 9.05 -8.38
N ALA A 425 24.34 10.31 -8.20
CA ALA A 425 22.98 10.70 -7.80
C ALA A 425 21.93 10.03 -8.72
N ASP A 426 22.11 10.07 -10.03
CA ASP A 426 21.15 9.51 -10.99
C ASP A 426 21.04 7.98 -10.93
N GLU A 427 22.08 7.28 -10.42
CA GLU A 427 22.05 5.83 -10.24
C GLU A 427 21.34 5.39 -8.97
N VAL A 428 21.31 6.23 -7.93
CA VAL A 428 20.77 5.86 -6.62
C VAL A 428 19.53 6.68 -6.20
N HIS A 429 19.11 7.64 -7.02
CA HIS A 429 18.03 8.56 -6.71
C HIS A 429 16.76 7.85 -6.22
N ASN A 430 16.25 6.93 -7.02
CA ASN A 430 14.97 6.27 -6.74
C ASN A 430 14.99 5.32 -5.54
N ILE A 431 16.17 4.92 -5.06
CA ILE A 431 16.30 4.02 -3.90
C ILE A 431 16.69 4.76 -2.60
N TYR A 432 16.88 6.07 -2.63
CA TYR A 432 17.29 6.81 -1.43
C TYR A 432 16.28 6.67 -0.29
N GLY A 433 15.00 6.94 -0.54
CA GLY A 433 13.93 6.77 0.46
C GLY A 433 13.76 5.32 0.92
N HIS A 434 13.95 4.35 0.03
CA HIS A 434 13.95 2.92 0.34
C HIS A 434 15.06 2.55 1.35
N ASP A 435 16.30 2.93 1.06
CA ASP A 435 17.45 2.63 1.92
C ASP A 435 17.43 3.45 3.21
N TRP A 436 16.82 4.63 3.19
CA TRP A 436 16.57 5.40 4.41
C TRP A 436 15.55 4.68 5.32
N ALA A 437 14.43 4.20 4.78
CA ALA A 437 13.48 3.39 5.56
C ALA A 437 14.13 2.11 6.10
N ARG A 438 14.99 1.45 5.30
CA ARG A 438 15.79 0.29 5.73
C ARG A 438 16.66 0.64 6.94
N LEU A 439 17.40 1.74 6.87
CA LEU A 439 18.29 2.22 7.95
C LEU A 439 17.52 2.36 9.28
N VAL A 440 16.34 2.99 9.24
CA VAL A 440 15.50 3.18 10.43
C VAL A 440 14.96 1.84 10.93
N PHE A 441 14.41 1.02 10.04
CA PHE A 441 13.82 -0.28 10.38
C PHE A 441 14.85 -1.25 10.99
N GLU A 442 15.99 -1.43 10.33
CA GLU A 442 17.07 -2.31 10.82
C GLU A 442 17.68 -1.79 12.13
N GLY A 443 17.75 -0.47 12.28
CA GLY A 443 18.15 0.15 13.53
C GLY A 443 17.20 -0.20 14.69
N TYR A 444 15.89 -0.12 14.46
CA TYR A 444 14.90 -0.57 15.44
C TYR A 444 15.02 -2.06 15.73
N GLN A 445 15.15 -2.92 14.73
CA GLN A 445 15.31 -4.35 14.94
C GLN A 445 16.54 -4.69 15.79
N ARG A 446 17.64 -3.97 15.61
CA ARG A 446 18.90 -4.18 16.32
C ARG A 446 18.86 -3.69 17.77
N GLU A 447 18.28 -2.50 18.01
CA GLU A 447 18.41 -1.82 19.31
C GLU A 447 17.11 -1.74 20.10
N TYR A 448 15.94 -1.86 19.43
CA TYR A 448 14.61 -1.83 20.05
C TYR A 448 13.72 -3.02 19.61
N PRO A 449 14.21 -4.29 19.73
CA PRO A 449 13.55 -5.47 19.13
C PRO A 449 12.18 -5.84 19.73
N LYS A 450 11.73 -5.10 20.74
CA LYS A 450 10.43 -5.31 21.39
C LYS A 450 9.33 -4.37 20.87
N ASP A 451 9.70 -3.34 20.11
CA ASP A 451 8.78 -2.30 19.64
C ASP A 451 8.60 -2.38 18.11
N ARG A 452 7.36 -2.33 17.62
CA ARG A 452 7.07 -2.10 16.22
C ARG A 452 7.38 -0.64 15.88
N PRO A 453 8.23 -0.34 14.90
CA PRO A 453 8.44 1.04 14.46
C PRO A 453 7.21 1.56 13.70
N PHE A 454 6.97 2.86 13.79
CA PHE A 454 6.11 3.60 12.87
C PHE A 454 7.01 4.50 12.01
N ILE A 455 7.05 4.22 10.70
CA ILE A 455 7.96 4.87 9.75
C ILE A 455 7.11 5.51 8.65
N LEU A 456 6.79 6.78 8.82
CA LEU A 456 6.16 7.61 7.82
C LEU A 456 7.24 8.13 6.87
N MET A 457 7.17 7.82 5.57
CA MET A 457 8.23 8.15 4.61
C MET A 457 7.65 8.56 3.27
N ARG A 458 8.00 9.75 2.75
CA ARG A 458 7.41 10.29 1.53
C ARG A 458 7.77 9.51 0.27
N ALA A 459 9.00 9.05 0.16
CA ALA A 459 9.54 8.37 -1.01
C ALA A 459 10.03 6.96 -0.68
N GLY A 460 10.03 6.10 -1.69
CA GLY A 460 10.52 4.74 -1.58
C GLY A 460 10.75 4.11 -2.96
N TYR A 461 10.86 2.78 -2.97
CA TYR A 461 11.12 1.95 -4.14
C TYR A 461 10.41 0.60 -4.00
N SER A 462 10.47 -0.25 -5.03
CA SER A 462 9.98 -1.64 -4.97
C SER A 462 10.53 -2.36 -3.75
N GLY A 463 9.65 -2.97 -2.96
CA GLY A 463 10.03 -3.69 -1.74
C GLY A 463 10.20 -2.80 -0.49
N SER A 464 9.91 -1.50 -0.56
CA SER A 464 9.99 -0.62 0.63
C SER A 464 9.01 -1.01 1.74
N GLN A 465 7.90 -1.65 1.40
CA GLN A 465 6.91 -2.14 2.36
C GLN A 465 7.53 -3.05 3.41
N ARG A 466 8.51 -3.90 3.06
CA ARG A 466 9.15 -4.82 4.02
C ARG A 466 9.91 -4.14 5.16
N TYR A 467 10.22 -2.86 5.01
CA TYR A 467 10.83 -2.02 6.04
C TYR A 467 9.79 -1.23 6.84
N GLY A 468 8.52 -1.62 6.77
CA GLY A 468 7.46 -0.95 7.51
C GLY A 468 7.18 0.48 7.04
N LEU A 469 7.62 0.84 5.82
CA LEU A 469 7.38 2.15 5.23
C LEU A 469 5.88 2.39 5.03
N ILE A 470 5.39 3.51 5.56
CA ILE A 470 4.02 4.00 5.42
C ILE A 470 4.10 5.30 4.60
N PRO A 471 3.72 5.28 3.31
CA PRO A 471 3.81 6.46 2.45
C PRO A 471 2.54 7.30 2.48
N TRP A 472 2.69 8.59 2.13
CA TRP A 472 1.56 9.45 1.78
C TRP A 472 1.74 10.04 0.37
N SER A 473 0.67 10.60 -0.17
CA SER A 473 0.62 11.11 -1.54
C SER A 473 1.36 12.45 -1.75
N GLY A 474 2.05 12.96 -0.73
CA GLY A 474 2.78 14.24 -0.77
C GLY A 474 1.86 15.44 -0.61
N ASP A 475 2.36 16.62 -1.01
CA ASP A 475 1.80 17.95 -0.75
C ASP A 475 0.59 18.26 -1.65
N VAL A 476 -0.49 17.52 -1.47
CA VAL A 476 -1.72 17.67 -2.25
C VAL A 476 -2.39 19.04 -2.03
N SER A 477 -2.93 19.62 -3.09
CA SER A 477 -3.73 20.86 -2.99
C SER A 477 -4.95 20.66 -2.11
N ARG A 478 -5.24 21.67 -1.29
CA ARG A 478 -6.49 21.77 -0.52
C ARG A 478 -7.63 22.20 -1.45
N SER A 479 -8.03 21.29 -2.31
CA SER A 479 -9.05 21.49 -3.34
C SER A 479 -9.81 20.22 -3.63
N TRP A 480 -10.96 20.34 -4.26
CA TRP A 480 -11.74 19.18 -4.71
C TRP A 480 -10.97 18.33 -5.73
N GLY A 481 -10.18 18.96 -6.62
CA GLY A 481 -9.29 18.22 -7.53
C GLY A 481 -8.22 17.42 -6.77
N GLY A 482 -7.71 17.97 -5.66
CA GLY A 482 -6.81 17.25 -4.77
C GLY A 482 -7.47 16.01 -4.16
N LEU A 483 -8.71 16.12 -3.66
CA LEU A 483 -9.47 14.99 -3.11
C LEU A 483 -9.77 13.92 -4.17
N GLN A 484 -10.19 14.34 -5.39
CA GLN A 484 -10.55 13.43 -6.49
C GLN A 484 -9.44 12.44 -6.85
N SER A 485 -8.19 12.85 -6.76
CA SER A 485 -7.03 12.02 -7.11
C SER A 485 -6.66 10.98 -6.04
N GLN A 486 -7.12 11.12 -4.79
CA GLN A 486 -6.62 10.28 -3.70
C GLN A 486 -7.03 8.80 -3.76
N PRO A 487 -8.30 8.47 -4.08
CA PRO A 487 -8.68 7.07 -4.21
C PRO A 487 -7.86 6.33 -5.28
N GLU A 488 -7.68 6.94 -6.47
CA GLU A 488 -6.93 6.30 -7.55
C GLU A 488 -5.44 6.08 -7.21
N ILE A 489 -4.80 7.07 -6.54
CA ILE A 489 -3.41 6.94 -6.12
C ILE A 489 -3.25 5.79 -5.13
N SER A 490 -4.14 5.70 -4.13
CA SER A 490 -4.09 4.66 -3.09
C SER A 490 -4.37 3.27 -3.69
N LEU A 491 -5.36 3.14 -4.58
CA LEU A 491 -5.67 1.89 -5.27
C LEU A 491 -4.51 1.42 -6.15
N GLN A 492 -3.92 2.33 -6.93
CA GLN A 492 -2.76 2.03 -7.78
C GLN A 492 -1.55 1.56 -6.97
N MET A 493 -1.27 2.21 -5.85
CA MET A 493 -0.16 1.83 -4.98
C MET A 493 -0.40 0.48 -4.30
N GLY A 494 -1.64 0.22 -3.87
CA GLY A 494 -2.05 -1.09 -3.34
C GLY A 494 -1.85 -2.23 -4.34
N MET A 495 -2.21 -2.02 -5.62
CA MET A 495 -1.97 -2.98 -6.71
C MET A 495 -0.47 -3.28 -6.93
N GLN A 496 0.43 -2.40 -6.49
CA GLN A 496 1.88 -2.52 -6.58
C GLN A 496 2.53 -2.94 -5.25
N GLY A 497 1.74 -3.51 -4.31
CA GLY A 497 2.23 -4.02 -3.02
C GLY A 497 2.47 -2.96 -1.95
N ILE A 498 2.17 -1.69 -2.19
CA ILE A 498 2.30 -0.59 -1.23
C ILE A 498 0.92 -0.28 -0.63
N GLY A 499 0.48 -1.13 0.28
CA GLY A 499 -0.89 -1.12 0.81
C GLY A 499 -1.23 0.02 1.78
N TYR A 500 -0.26 0.80 2.26
CA TYR A 500 -0.47 1.87 3.26
C TYR A 500 -0.42 3.29 2.68
N MET A 501 -0.51 3.46 1.36
CA MET A 501 -0.62 4.78 0.75
C MET A 501 -1.87 5.51 1.27
N HIS A 502 -1.68 6.72 1.78
CA HIS A 502 -2.74 7.58 2.29
C HIS A 502 -2.53 9.03 1.86
N SER A 503 -3.48 9.90 2.16
CA SER A 503 -3.40 11.33 1.85
C SER A 503 -3.34 12.19 3.12
N ASP A 504 -2.84 13.41 2.98
CA ASP A 504 -3.05 14.47 3.96
C ASP A 504 -4.54 14.82 3.98
N LEU A 505 -5.26 14.39 5.04
CA LEU A 505 -6.70 14.59 5.12
C LEU A 505 -7.04 16.08 5.28
N GLY A 506 -7.88 16.58 4.37
CA GLY A 506 -8.22 17.98 4.25
C GLY A 506 -7.35 18.76 3.27
N GLY A 507 -6.32 18.12 2.70
CA GLY A 507 -5.34 18.72 1.79
C GLY A 507 -4.26 19.55 2.50
N PHE A 508 -3.03 19.50 1.95
CA PHE A 508 -1.86 20.18 2.50
C PHE A 508 -1.76 21.62 2.01
N ALA A 509 -1.56 21.81 0.70
CA ALA A 509 -1.20 23.09 0.09
C ALA A 509 -2.41 24.03 -0.13
N GLY A 510 -2.27 25.29 0.27
CA GLY A 510 -3.27 26.34 0.07
C GLY A 510 -4.01 26.73 1.34
N ALA A 511 -4.48 27.99 1.36
CA ALA A 511 -5.17 28.61 2.48
C ALA A 511 -6.71 28.53 2.40
N ASN A 512 -7.26 27.65 1.54
CA ASN A 512 -8.70 27.49 1.38
C ASN A 512 -9.33 26.84 2.62
N LEU A 513 -10.31 27.53 3.23
CA LEU A 513 -11.03 27.07 4.40
C LEU A 513 -12.44 26.59 4.00
N ASP A 514 -12.51 25.50 3.24
CA ASP A 514 -13.74 24.85 2.84
C ASP A 514 -14.11 23.74 3.84
N ASP A 515 -15.21 23.95 4.57
CA ASP A 515 -15.66 22.99 5.59
C ASP A 515 -16.31 21.75 4.98
N GLU A 516 -16.94 21.84 3.80
CA GLU A 516 -17.49 20.67 3.10
C GLU A 516 -16.35 19.77 2.61
N LEU A 517 -15.39 20.33 1.86
CA LEU A 517 -14.20 19.62 1.40
C LEU A 517 -13.48 18.92 2.55
N TYR A 518 -13.23 19.63 3.65
CA TYR A 518 -12.59 19.09 4.84
C TYR A 518 -13.36 17.90 5.40
N THR A 519 -14.66 18.04 5.57
CA THR A 519 -15.52 16.99 6.11
C THR A 519 -15.55 15.76 5.21
N ARG A 520 -15.71 15.93 3.89
CA ARG A 520 -15.72 14.84 2.90
C ARG A 520 -14.39 14.10 2.88
N TRP A 521 -13.30 14.83 3.00
CA TRP A 521 -11.97 14.22 3.06
C TRP A 521 -11.78 13.36 4.33
N LEU A 522 -12.27 13.83 5.48
CA LEU A 522 -12.22 13.04 6.72
C LEU A 522 -13.16 11.82 6.67
N GLN A 523 -14.34 11.94 6.06
CA GLN A 523 -15.24 10.80 5.84
C GLN A 523 -14.58 9.73 4.93
N TYR A 524 -13.92 10.13 3.85
CA TYR A 524 -13.07 9.25 3.05
C TYR A 524 -11.94 8.65 3.90
N GLY A 525 -11.32 9.43 4.77
CA GLY A 525 -10.23 9.03 5.65
C GLY A 525 -10.57 7.86 6.58
N VAL A 526 -11.86 7.64 6.90
CA VAL A 526 -12.30 6.48 7.71
C VAL A 526 -11.88 5.17 7.03
N PHE A 527 -11.93 5.13 5.71
CA PHE A 527 -11.70 3.96 4.86
C PHE A 527 -10.43 4.10 4.01
N GLN A 528 -9.39 4.73 4.58
CA GLN A 528 -8.02 4.69 4.05
C GLN A 528 -7.05 4.17 5.13
N PRO A 529 -5.84 3.73 4.76
CA PRO A 529 -4.95 3.02 5.70
C PRO A 529 -4.60 3.81 6.97
N ILE A 530 -4.25 5.08 6.86
CA ILE A 530 -3.86 5.94 7.99
C ILE A 530 -4.77 7.17 8.04
N PHE A 531 -5.28 7.49 9.22
CA PHE A 531 -6.14 8.66 9.44
C PHE A 531 -5.30 9.82 9.99
N ARG A 532 -4.80 10.68 9.09
CA ARG A 532 -3.87 11.78 9.42
C ARG A 532 -4.32 13.09 8.79
N PRO A 533 -5.15 13.91 9.46
CA PRO A 533 -5.31 15.31 9.08
C PRO A 533 -3.97 16.02 9.10
N HIS A 534 -3.60 16.67 7.98
CA HIS A 534 -2.36 17.41 7.86
C HIS A 534 -2.51 18.61 6.93
N ALA A 535 -1.89 19.72 7.28
CA ALA A 535 -1.97 20.98 6.54
C ALA A 535 -0.72 21.80 6.72
N GLN A 536 -0.45 22.70 5.77
CA GLN A 536 0.48 23.81 5.99
C GLN A 536 -0.10 24.80 7.03
N GLU A 537 0.70 25.75 7.48
CA GLU A 537 0.46 26.63 8.64
C GLU A 537 -0.85 27.44 8.58
N ASP A 538 -1.22 27.90 7.38
CA ASP A 538 -2.28 28.90 7.19
C ASP A 538 -3.69 28.41 7.58
N VAL A 539 -3.89 27.09 7.69
CA VAL A 539 -5.21 26.51 7.97
C VAL A 539 -5.06 25.36 8.97
N PRO A 540 -5.89 25.35 10.04
CA PRO A 540 -5.86 24.24 10.99
C PRO A 540 -6.32 22.94 10.32
N SER A 541 -5.50 21.90 10.45
CA SER A 541 -5.85 20.54 10.10
C SER A 541 -6.71 19.86 11.18
N GLU A 542 -6.60 20.35 12.41
CA GLU A 542 -7.23 19.78 13.58
C GLU A 542 -8.73 20.10 13.65
N PRO A 543 -9.60 19.09 13.82
CA PRO A 543 -11.04 19.34 13.92
C PRO A 543 -11.43 20.24 15.09
N VAL A 544 -10.65 20.23 16.17
CA VAL A 544 -10.90 21.06 17.37
C VAL A 544 -10.88 22.57 17.10
N PHE A 545 -10.23 23.00 16.01
CA PHE A 545 -10.13 24.40 15.61
C PHE A 545 -11.03 24.77 14.41
N ARG A 546 -11.87 23.83 13.94
CA ARG A 546 -12.80 24.06 12.82
C ARG A 546 -14.15 24.60 13.32
N SER A 547 -15.02 24.98 12.39
CA SER A 547 -16.38 25.42 12.71
C SER A 547 -17.13 24.35 13.53
N LYS A 548 -18.14 24.77 14.27
CA LYS A 548 -18.95 23.84 15.09
C LYS A 548 -19.51 22.68 14.26
N LYS A 549 -19.97 22.95 13.01
CA LYS A 549 -20.54 21.94 12.11
C LYS A 549 -19.44 20.97 11.63
N ALA A 550 -18.35 21.48 11.07
CA ALA A 550 -17.25 20.65 10.59
C ALA A 550 -16.63 19.81 11.72
N LYS A 551 -16.46 20.38 12.92
CA LYS A 551 -16.00 19.65 14.12
C LYS A 551 -16.90 18.48 14.46
N ALA A 552 -18.22 18.68 14.47
CA ALA A 552 -19.17 17.62 14.82
C ALA A 552 -19.13 16.47 13.79
N LEU A 553 -19.09 16.78 12.50
CA LEU A 553 -19.00 15.79 11.42
C LEU A 553 -17.66 15.05 11.44
N ALA A 554 -16.56 15.77 11.66
CA ALA A 554 -15.22 15.21 11.81
C ALA A 554 -15.15 14.26 13.02
N LYS A 555 -15.73 14.66 14.16
CA LYS A 555 -15.82 13.81 15.36
C LYS A 555 -16.53 12.48 15.05
N SER A 556 -17.68 12.54 14.35
CA SER A 556 -18.42 11.33 13.98
C SER A 556 -17.60 10.40 13.09
N ALA A 557 -16.86 10.94 12.12
CA ALA A 557 -15.97 10.16 11.27
C ALA A 557 -14.83 9.51 12.07
N ILE A 558 -14.18 10.27 12.96
CA ILE A 558 -13.11 9.76 13.83
C ILE A 558 -13.66 8.65 14.75
N GLU A 559 -14.81 8.86 15.41
CA GLU A 559 -15.42 7.84 16.28
C GLU A 559 -15.75 6.55 15.52
N LEU A 560 -16.22 6.65 14.26
CA LEU A 560 -16.44 5.46 13.41
C LEU A 560 -15.11 4.75 13.13
N ARG A 561 -14.03 5.49 12.80
CA ARG A 561 -12.69 4.93 12.60
C ARG A 561 -12.25 4.11 13.82
N TYR A 562 -12.48 4.59 15.03
CA TYR A 562 -12.12 3.88 16.27
C TYR A 562 -13.02 2.66 16.54
N LYS A 563 -14.31 2.74 16.22
CA LYS A 563 -15.20 1.56 16.30
C LYS A 563 -14.75 0.45 15.35
N LEU A 564 -14.27 0.80 14.17
CA LEU A 564 -13.75 -0.15 13.18
C LEU A 564 -12.32 -0.64 13.47
N LEU A 565 -11.72 -0.28 14.61
CA LEU A 565 -10.34 -0.68 14.93
C LEU A 565 -10.07 -2.18 14.79
N PRO A 566 -10.92 -3.11 15.30
CA PRO A 566 -10.70 -4.55 15.11
C PRO A 566 -10.70 -4.96 13.64
N TYR A 567 -11.63 -4.44 12.84
CA TYR A 567 -11.70 -4.69 11.40
C TYR A 567 -10.46 -4.15 10.68
N ASN A 568 -10.08 -2.89 10.95
CA ASN A 568 -8.90 -2.26 10.35
C ASN A 568 -7.60 -3.00 10.72
N TYR A 569 -7.51 -3.49 11.95
CA TYR A 569 -6.36 -4.27 12.42
C TYR A 569 -6.28 -5.65 11.75
N ASN A 570 -7.44 -6.27 11.49
CA ASN A 570 -7.53 -7.54 10.79
C ASN A 570 -7.10 -7.45 9.33
N ILE A 571 -7.57 -6.44 8.58
CA ILE A 571 -7.13 -6.26 7.18
C ILE A 571 -5.66 -5.87 7.07
N ALA A 572 -5.09 -5.25 8.12
CA ALA A 572 -3.66 -5.01 8.22
C ALA A 572 -2.88 -6.31 8.48
N TYR A 573 -3.43 -7.22 9.28
CA TYR A 573 -2.87 -8.57 9.47
C TYR A 573 -2.87 -9.34 8.14
N GLN A 574 -3.98 -9.34 7.39
CA GLN A 574 -4.06 -9.95 6.05
C GLN A 574 -2.99 -9.36 5.10
N ASN A 575 -2.82 -8.03 5.11
CA ASN A 575 -1.74 -7.40 4.33
C ASN A 575 -0.35 -7.90 4.74
N SER A 576 -0.11 -8.07 6.03
CA SER A 576 1.18 -8.55 6.55
C SER A 576 1.46 -10.01 6.23
N HIS A 577 0.45 -10.86 6.09
CA HIS A 577 0.59 -12.30 5.82
C HIS A 577 0.44 -12.65 4.35
N GLU A 578 -0.54 -12.06 3.69
CA GLU A 578 -0.92 -12.37 2.31
C GLU A 578 -0.49 -11.28 1.32
N GLY A 579 -0.07 -10.09 1.81
CA GLY A 579 0.24 -8.94 0.95
C GLY A 579 -0.99 -8.27 0.34
N THR A 580 -2.20 -8.67 0.71
CA THR A 580 -3.44 -8.12 0.15
C THR A 580 -3.59 -6.63 0.48
N PRO A 581 -3.94 -5.77 -0.48
CA PRO A 581 -4.12 -4.35 -0.20
C PRO A 581 -5.35 -4.09 0.66
N LEU A 582 -5.27 -3.06 1.54
CA LEU A 582 -6.39 -2.64 2.38
C LEU A 582 -7.51 -2.01 1.53
N MET A 583 -7.16 -1.14 0.59
CA MET A 583 -8.06 -0.59 -0.43
C MET A 583 -7.94 -1.41 -1.70
N ARG A 584 -9.09 -1.89 -2.24
CA ARG A 584 -9.12 -2.80 -3.39
C ARG A 584 -10.02 -2.23 -4.50
N PRO A 585 -9.53 -2.09 -5.75
CA PRO A 585 -10.38 -1.67 -6.84
C PRO A 585 -11.41 -2.76 -7.20
N LEU A 586 -12.59 -2.38 -7.69
CA LEU A 586 -13.67 -3.32 -8.01
C LEU A 586 -13.32 -4.30 -9.14
N LEU A 587 -12.32 -3.98 -9.96
CA LEU A 587 -11.80 -4.91 -10.97
C LEU A 587 -11.20 -6.19 -10.36
N PHE A 588 -10.92 -6.22 -9.04
CA PHE A 588 -10.49 -7.44 -8.35
C PHE A 588 -11.62 -8.46 -8.20
N GLU A 589 -12.87 -7.99 -8.09
CA GLU A 589 -14.06 -8.86 -8.03
C GLU A 589 -14.46 -9.37 -9.43
N GLU A 590 -14.36 -8.50 -10.45
CA GLU A 590 -14.85 -8.78 -11.81
C GLU A 590 -13.79 -8.36 -12.85
N PRO A 591 -12.69 -9.10 -12.98
CA PRO A 591 -11.52 -8.70 -13.79
C PRO A 591 -11.81 -8.62 -15.29
N THR A 592 -12.86 -9.27 -15.77
CA THR A 592 -13.25 -9.28 -17.18
C THR A 592 -14.17 -8.11 -17.56
N LYS A 593 -14.67 -7.36 -16.58
CA LYS A 593 -15.65 -6.28 -16.79
C LYS A 593 -14.96 -4.96 -17.13
N LYS A 594 -14.89 -4.65 -18.42
CA LYS A 594 -14.12 -3.50 -18.95
C LYS A 594 -14.46 -2.15 -18.30
N GLN A 595 -15.71 -1.93 -17.89
CA GLN A 595 -16.12 -0.68 -17.23
C GLN A 595 -15.42 -0.44 -15.89
N LEU A 596 -14.97 -1.50 -15.21
CA LEU A 596 -14.27 -1.41 -13.93
C LEU A 596 -12.78 -1.07 -14.07
N ASN A 597 -12.21 -1.22 -15.25
CA ASN A 597 -10.80 -0.98 -15.51
C ASN A 597 -10.32 0.46 -15.20
N SER A 598 -11.24 1.42 -15.25
CA SER A 598 -10.95 2.84 -14.97
C SER A 598 -11.70 3.39 -13.76
N LEU A 599 -12.46 2.55 -13.05
CA LEU A 599 -13.25 2.97 -11.90
C LEU A 599 -12.37 3.12 -10.65
N SER A 600 -12.34 4.31 -10.07
CA SER A 600 -11.65 4.62 -8.80
C SER A 600 -12.56 5.31 -7.77
N SER A 601 -13.73 5.79 -8.20
CA SER A 601 -14.68 6.49 -7.32
C SER A 601 -15.44 5.57 -6.36
N THR A 602 -15.40 4.25 -6.59
CA THR A 602 -15.97 3.22 -5.72
C THR A 602 -14.94 2.11 -5.55
N TYR A 603 -14.72 1.66 -4.32
CA TYR A 603 -13.70 0.65 -4.02
C TYR A 603 -14.12 -0.21 -2.82
N LEU A 604 -13.43 -1.32 -2.61
CA LEU A 604 -13.59 -2.14 -1.41
C LEU A 604 -12.56 -1.75 -0.34
N TRP A 605 -13.03 -1.60 0.90
CA TRP A 605 -12.20 -1.54 2.11
C TRP A 605 -12.18 -2.92 2.77
N GLY A 606 -11.04 -3.60 2.66
CA GLY A 606 -10.96 -5.03 2.95
C GLY A 606 -11.79 -5.85 1.96
N HIS A 607 -12.47 -6.87 2.46
CA HIS A 607 -13.36 -7.73 1.66
C HIS A 607 -14.83 -7.31 1.79
N ASP A 608 -15.22 -6.69 2.88
CA ASP A 608 -16.62 -6.64 3.29
C ASP A 608 -17.30 -5.29 3.05
N PHE A 609 -16.55 -4.19 2.96
CA PHE A 609 -17.12 -2.86 2.74
C PHE A 609 -16.96 -2.39 1.30
N LEU A 610 -18.03 -1.84 0.74
CA LEU A 610 -18.06 -1.09 -0.53
C LEU A 610 -18.21 0.40 -0.23
N ILE A 611 -17.27 1.22 -0.65
CA ILE A 611 -17.14 2.64 -0.29
C ILE A 611 -17.20 3.52 -1.51
N THR A 612 -18.01 4.58 -1.46
CA THR A 612 -18.08 5.61 -2.50
C THR A 612 -17.88 7.00 -1.88
N PRO A 613 -16.66 7.56 -1.90
CA PRO A 613 -16.39 8.91 -1.42
C PRO A 613 -17.16 9.96 -2.23
N ILE A 614 -17.52 11.08 -1.58
CA ILE A 614 -18.05 12.26 -2.26
C ILE A 614 -16.87 13.09 -2.72
N LEU A 615 -16.74 13.27 -4.03
CA LEU A 615 -15.54 13.82 -4.68
C LEU A 615 -15.77 15.18 -5.34
N LYS A 616 -16.99 15.72 -5.29
CA LYS A 616 -17.33 17.02 -5.86
C LYS A 616 -18.12 17.87 -4.86
N PRO A 617 -18.02 19.19 -4.95
CA PRO A 617 -18.78 20.08 -4.07
C PRO A 617 -20.28 19.94 -4.34
N GLU A 618 -21.09 20.09 -3.28
CA GLU A 618 -22.55 20.12 -3.33
C GLU A 618 -23.19 18.92 -4.09
N GLU A 619 -22.47 17.77 -4.11
CA GLU A 619 -22.93 16.57 -4.83
C GLU A 619 -24.07 15.91 -4.04
N THR A 620 -25.29 15.99 -4.54
CA THR A 620 -26.51 15.48 -3.90
C THR A 620 -26.82 14.03 -4.23
N GLN A 621 -26.14 13.46 -5.22
CA GLN A 621 -26.29 12.07 -5.64
C GLN A 621 -25.01 11.58 -6.30
N VAL A 622 -24.72 10.29 -6.18
CA VAL A 622 -23.58 9.61 -6.80
C VAL A 622 -24.02 8.29 -7.44
N GLU A 623 -23.31 7.88 -8.48
CA GLU A 623 -23.47 6.55 -9.06
C GLU A 623 -22.60 5.54 -8.32
N VAL A 624 -23.21 4.46 -7.84
CA VAL A 624 -22.54 3.35 -7.15
C VAL A 624 -22.74 2.07 -7.96
N TYR A 625 -21.63 1.47 -8.38
CA TYR A 625 -21.66 0.13 -8.96
C TYR A 625 -21.55 -0.93 -7.86
N PHE A 626 -22.49 -1.85 -7.82
CA PHE A 626 -22.51 -2.99 -6.91
C PHE A 626 -22.03 -4.24 -7.65
N PRO A 627 -20.91 -4.87 -7.24
CA PRO A 627 -20.39 -6.08 -7.89
C PRO A 627 -21.41 -7.22 -8.00
N GLU A 628 -21.36 -7.96 -9.14
CA GLU A 628 -22.23 -9.11 -9.43
C GLU A 628 -22.08 -10.25 -8.41
N ASN A 629 -23.07 -11.12 -8.36
CA ASN A 629 -23.10 -12.30 -7.50
C ASN A 629 -22.96 -12.01 -5.99
N ASN A 630 -23.24 -10.78 -5.58
CA ASN A 630 -23.24 -10.33 -4.20
C ASN A 630 -24.56 -9.66 -3.86
N ILE A 631 -24.91 -9.71 -2.59
CA ILE A 631 -25.96 -8.89 -1.98
C ILE A 631 -25.24 -7.90 -1.07
N TRP A 632 -25.72 -6.67 -1.04
CA TRP A 632 -25.17 -5.58 -0.24
C TRP A 632 -26.21 -4.99 0.68
N PHE A 633 -25.80 -4.47 1.83
CA PHE A 633 -26.65 -3.74 2.76
C PHE A 633 -26.07 -2.34 2.97
N ASP A 634 -26.90 -1.32 2.87
CA ASP A 634 -26.50 0.02 3.31
C ASP A 634 -26.15 -0.03 4.81
N PHE A 635 -24.95 0.43 5.14
CA PHE A 635 -24.39 0.32 6.49
C PHE A 635 -25.19 1.11 7.53
N TYR A 636 -25.91 2.14 7.12
CA TYR A 636 -26.65 3.05 8.01
C TYR A 636 -28.14 2.75 8.09
N SER A 637 -28.74 2.25 7.01
CA SER A 637 -30.19 2.03 6.91
C SER A 637 -30.61 0.55 6.89
N ASP A 638 -29.67 -0.38 6.69
CA ASP A 638 -29.93 -1.80 6.44
C ASP A 638 -30.72 -2.07 5.13
N GLU A 639 -30.79 -1.11 4.20
CA GLU A 639 -31.41 -1.33 2.90
C GLU A 639 -30.67 -2.39 2.12
N ARG A 640 -31.40 -3.42 1.65
CA ARG A 640 -30.86 -4.53 0.86
C ARG A 640 -30.78 -4.17 -0.62
N ILE A 641 -29.61 -4.38 -1.21
CA ILE A 641 -29.33 -4.05 -2.62
C ILE A 641 -28.74 -5.28 -3.32
N GLU A 642 -29.25 -5.63 -4.50
CA GLU A 642 -28.69 -6.69 -5.32
C GLU A 642 -27.48 -6.19 -6.12
N GLY A 643 -26.47 -7.05 -6.28
CA GLY A 643 -25.32 -6.77 -7.11
C GLY A 643 -25.62 -6.83 -8.60
N GLY A 644 -24.61 -6.53 -9.43
CA GLY A 644 -24.71 -6.55 -10.89
C GLY A 644 -25.32 -5.28 -11.51
N GLN A 645 -25.50 -4.21 -10.74
CA GLN A 645 -26.16 -2.98 -11.17
C GLN A 645 -25.45 -1.71 -10.70
N THR A 646 -25.74 -0.61 -11.36
CA THR A 646 -25.36 0.73 -10.92
C THR A 646 -26.59 1.46 -10.44
N ASN A 647 -26.56 1.99 -9.24
CA ASN A 647 -27.65 2.76 -8.66
C ASN A 647 -27.24 4.20 -8.41
N THR A 648 -28.16 5.13 -8.67
CA THR A 648 -28.04 6.51 -8.23
C THR A 648 -28.42 6.58 -6.75
N VAL A 649 -27.47 6.99 -5.89
CA VAL A 649 -27.63 7.06 -4.44
C VAL A 649 -27.62 8.51 -4.01
N PHE A 650 -28.63 8.91 -3.20
CA PHE A 650 -28.66 10.23 -2.59
C PHE A 650 -27.64 10.37 -1.47
N THR A 651 -26.93 11.47 -1.47
CA THR A 651 -25.92 11.78 -0.46
C THR A 651 -26.50 12.61 0.68
N ASN A 652 -25.84 12.57 1.82
CA ASN A 652 -26.14 13.44 2.96
C ASN A 652 -24.82 14.00 3.53
N GLU A 653 -24.86 14.94 4.44
CA GLU A 653 -23.67 15.56 5.03
C GLU A 653 -22.98 14.68 6.08
N ILE A 654 -23.71 13.74 6.67
CA ILE A 654 -23.28 13.00 7.88
C ILE A 654 -22.30 11.90 7.52
N SER A 655 -22.47 11.28 6.32
CA SER A 655 -21.73 10.10 5.91
C SER A 655 -21.47 10.09 4.39
N ILE A 656 -20.64 9.18 3.97
CA ILE A 656 -20.48 8.78 2.56
C ILE A 656 -21.21 7.45 2.34
N PRO A 657 -21.67 7.16 1.11
CA PRO A 657 -22.26 5.86 0.77
C PRO A 657 -21.31 4.72 1.15
N THR A 658 -21.80 3.89 2.04
CA THR A 658 -21.04 2.78 2.65
C THR A 658 -21.94 1.57 2.72
N TYR A 659 -21.50 0.45 2.15
CA TYR A 659 -22.28 -0.77 2.09
C TYR A 659 -21.48 -1.94 2.64
N VAL A 660 -22.19 -2.92 3.18
CA VAL A 660 -21.60 -4.16 3.71
C VAL A 660 -22.11 -5.35 2.92
N ARG A 661 -21.24 -6.28 2.62
CA ARG A 661 -21.56 -7.52 1.90
C ARG A 661 -22.44 -8.43 2.75
N ALA A 662 -23.42 -9.09 2.15
CA ALA A 662 -24.19 -10.13 2.81
C ALA A 662 -23.29 -11.29 3.26
N GLY A 663 -23.59 -11.85 4.45
CA GLY A 663 -22.76 -12.86 5.10
C GLY A 663 -21.56 -12.30 5.84
N ALA A 664 -21.29 -11.00 5.78
CA ALA A 664 -20.18 -10.40 6.49
C ALA A 664 -20.40 -10.36 8.01
N PHE A 665 -19.34 -10.68 8.74
CA PHE A 665 -19.20 -10.39 10.17
C PHE A 665 -18.34 -9.15 10.33
N ILE A 666 -18.85 -8.09 10.97
CA ILE A 666 -18.10 -6.85 11.23
C ILE A 666 -17.91 -6.69 12.73
N LEU A 667 -16.70 -6.91 13.20
CA LEU A 667 -16.33 -6.75 14.61
C LEU A 667 -15.98 -5.29 14.89
N MET A 668 -16.67 -4.70 15.87
CA MET A 668 -16.49 -3.31 16.30
C MET A 668 -16.08 -3.21 17.76
N ALA A 669 -15.16 -2.29 18.04
CA ALA A 669 -14.77 -1.94 19.40
C ALA A 669 -15.79 -1.00 20.06
N LYS A 670 -15.76 -0.95 21.38
CA LYS A 670 -16.48 0.07 22.16
C LYS A 670 -15.84 1.45 21.96
N PRO A 671 -16.60 2.56 22.16
CA PRO A 671 -16.05 3.91 22.10
C PRO A 671 -14.83 4.09 23.00
N MET A 672 -13.80 4.77 22.50
CA MET A 672 -12.55 5.05 23.20
C MET A 672 -11.96 6.38 22.77
N GLN A 673 -11.08 6.98 23.58
CA GLN A 673 -10.43 8.25 23.30
C GLN A 673 -9.02 8.07 22.75
N THR A 674 -8.41 6.92 22.98
CA THR A 674 -7.13 6.48 22.40
C THR A 674 -7.15 4.96 22.24
N THR A 675 -6.32 4.45 21.35
CA THR A 675 -6.17 2.99 21.17
C THR A 675 -5.51 2.30 22.36
N GLU A 676 -4.95 3.02 23.32
CA GLU A 676 -4.49 2.46 24.61
C GLU A 676 -5.66 2.00 25.48
N GLU A 677 -6.87 2.56 25.26
CA GLU A 677 -8.09 2.16 25.95
C GLU A 677 -8.76 0.94 25.31
N TYR A 678 -8.23 0.43 24.20
CA TYR A 678 -8.79 -0.73 23.50
C TYR A 678 -8.81 -1.97 24.40
N LYS A 679 -9.99 -2.57 24.47
CA LYS A 679 -10.23 -3.79 25.26
C LYS A 679 -10.62 -4.93 24.33
N ALA A 680 -9.74 -5.91 24.19
CA ALA A 680 -10.02 -7.14 23.44
C ALA A 680 -11.07 -8.06 24.11
N SER A 681 -11.75 -7.59 25.15
CA SER A 681 -12.78 -8.33 25.88
C SER A 681 -14.21 -7.84 25.61
N GLU A 682 -14.39 -6.69 24.94
CA GLU A 682 -15.70 -6.05 24.79
C GLU A 682 -15.94 -5.64 23.33
N PHE A 683 -16.91 -6.26 22.64
CA PHE A 683 -17.19 -6.00 21.23
C PHE A 683 -18.67 -5.86 20.91
N VAL A 684 -18.94 -5.24 19.75
CA VAL A 684 -20.20 -5.38 19.02
C VAL A 684 -19.89 -6.13 17.73
N LEU A 685 -20.53 -7.27 17.50
CA LEU A 685 -20.38 -8.07 16.29
C LEU A 685 -21.64 -7.93 15.45
N HIS A 686 -21.52 -7.39 14.25
CA HIS A 686 -22.60 -7.27 13.28
C HIS A 686 -22.52 -8.43 12.30
N TYR A 687 -23.62 -9.14 12.09
CA TYR A 687 -23.76 -10.15 11.03
C TYR A 687 -24.87 -9.73 10.06
N TYR A 688 -24.53 -9.58 8.80
CA TYR A 688 -25.45 -9.15 7.75
C TYR A 688 -26.08 -10.35 7.05
N HIS A 689 -27.21 -10.82 7.61
CA HIS A 689 -27.87 -12.03 7.13
C HIS A 689 -28.60 -11.84 5.80
N ASP A 690 -28.41 -12.78 4.86
CA ASP A 690 -29.24 -12.98 3.68
C ASP A 690 -29.43 -14.48 3.44
N THR A 691 -30.68 -14.88 3.09
CA THR A 691 -31.02 -16.30 2.86
C THR A 691 -30.36 -16.91 1.63
N SER A 692 -29.78 -16.10 0.75
CA SER A 692 -29.00 -16.56 -0.41
C SER A 692 -27.58 -16.98 -0.04
N ILE A 693 -27.08 -16.55 1.12
CA ILE A 693 -25.76 -16.91 1.65
C ILE A 693 -25.95 -18.09 2.61
N LEU A 694 -25.57 -19.28 2.15
CA LEU A 694 -25.76 -20.51 2.93
C LEU A 694 -24.68 -20.72 3.97
N GLU A 695 -23.46 -20.29 3.69
CA GLU A 695 -22.28 -20.41 4.54
C GLU A 695 -21.45 -19.13 4.46
N SER A 696 -20.95 -18.69 5.60
CA SER A 696 -20.00 -17.56 5.67
C SER A 696 -19.11 -17.69 6.90
N GLU A 697 -17.89 -17.21 6.75
CA GLU A 697 -16.84 -17.30 7.77
C GLU A 697 -16.05 -16.00 7.80
N ARG A 698 -15.54 -15.63 8.98
CA ARG A 698 -14.60 -14.51 9.14
C ARG A 698 -13.71 -14.68 10.37
N GLU A 699 -12.41 -14.56 10.13
CA GLU A 699 -11.39 -14.52 11.17
C GLU A 699 -11.03 -13.09 11.54
N TYR A 700 -10.73 -12.87 12.84
CA TYR A 700 -10.26 -11.59 13.39
C TYR A 700 -9.01 -11.78 14.23
N TYR A 701 -7.89 -11.30 13.69
CA TYR A 701 -6.61 -11.29 14.38
C TYR A 701 -6.54 -10.21 15.47
N ASN A 702 -5.97 -10.56 16.62
CA ASN A 702 -5.63 -9.63 17.68
C ASN A 702 -4.35 -10.06 18.39
N ASP A 703 -3.57 -9.12 18.88
CA ASP A 703 -2.31 -9.33 19.62
C ASP A 703 -2.10 -8.23 20.67
N ASP A 704 -0.87 -8.05 21.17
CA ASP A 704 -0.55 -7.00 22.16
C ASP A 704 -0.40 -5.59 21.57
N GLY A 705 -0.51 -5.43 20.24
CA GLY A 705 -0.44 -4.16 19.51
C GLY A 705 0.95 -3.54 19.35
N LYS A 706 2.03 -4.20 19.82
CA LYS A 706 3.38 -3.60 19.87
C LYS A 706 4.53 -4.55 19.55
N THR A 707 4.39 -5.85 19.83
CA THR A 707 5.48 -6.82 19.63
C THR A 707 5.66 -7.13 18.15
N PRO A 708 6.87 -6.94 17.58
CA PRO A 708 7.15 -7.36 16.20
C PRO A 708 7.03 -8.88 16.05
N LYS A 709 6.42 -9.33 14.92
CA LYS A 709 6.20 -10.76 14.63
C LYS A 709 5.47 -11.46 15.77
N ALA A 710 4.38 -10.85 16.25
CA ALA A 710 3.62 -11.39 17.37
C ALA A 710 2.97 -12.73 17.01
N PHE A 711 2.46 -12.90 15.78
CA PHE A 711 1.90 -14.15 15.29
C PHE A 711 2.91 -15.30 15.36
N GLU A 712 4.10 -15.12 14.77
CA GLU A 712 5.17 -16.13 14.76
C GLU A 712 5.73 -16.44 16.14
N LYS A 713 5.52 -15.53 17.10
CA LYS A 713 5.90 -15.72 18.51
C LYS A 713 4.79 -16.32 19.36
N GLY A 714 3.65 -16.68 18.78
CA GLY A 714 2.50 -17.18 19.51
C GLY A 714 1.88 -16.15 20.47
N ILE A 715 2.01 -14.84 20.20
CA ILE A 715 1.45 -13.74 20.98
C ILE A 715 0.22 -13.22 20.26
N PHE A 716 -0.82 -14.04 20.10
CA PHE A 716 -2.03 -13.66 19.37
C PHE A 716 -3.24 -14.46 19.83
N GLU A 717 -4.42 -13.96 19.46
CA GLU A 717 -5.66 -14.70 19.35
C GLU A 717 -6.27 -14.48 17.97
N MET A 718 -6.85 -15.51 17.38
CA MET A 718 -7.68 -15.47 16.20
C MET A 718 -9.10 -15.80 16.61
N LEU A 719 -10.02 -14.86 16.42
CA LEU A 719 -11.43 -15.07 16.70
C LEU A 719 -12.13 -15.41 15.40
N GLU A 720 -12.80 -16.56 15.36
CA GLU A 720 -13.48 -17.08 14.19
C GLU A 720 -14.99 -17.03 14.42
N PHE A 721 -15.71 -16.56 13.42
CA PHE A 721 -17.16 -16.44 13.38
C PHE A 721 -17.66 -17.10 12.11
N GLU A 722 -18.47 -18.13 12.28
CA GLU A 722 -19.10 -18.86 11.19
C GLU A 722 -20.62 -18.71 11.23
N ALA A 723 -21.27 -18.76 10.07
CA ALA A 723 -22.71 -18.83 9.94
C ALA A 723 -23.11 -19.83 8.87
N GLU A 724 -24.04 -20.69 9.24
CA GLU A 724 -24.70 -21.65 8.33
C GLU A 724 -26.22 -21.41 8.31
N VAL A 725 -26.80 -21.47 7.11
CA VAL A 725 -28.22 -21.28 6.88
C VAL A 725 -28.84 -22.54 6.29
N ASP A 726 -29.75 -23.15 7.00
CA ASP A 726 -30.59 -24.23 6.48
C ASP A 726 -32.06 -23.79 6.28
N LYS A 727 -32.95 -24.72 5.94
CA LYS A 727 -34.39 -24.41 5.77
C LYS A 727 -35.12 -23.96 7.05
N LYS A 728 -34.53 -24.15 8.22
CA LYS A 728 -35.18 -23.96 9.53
C LYS A 728 -34.41 -23.05 10.43
N TRP A 729 -33.08 -23.02 10.29
CA TRP A 729 -32.17 -22.40 11.25
C TRP A 729 -31.13 -21.53 10.56
N LEU A 730 -30.80 -20.43 11.19
CA LEU A 730 -29.53 -19.75 11.09
C LEU A 730 -28.73 -20.18 12.31
N GLU A 731 -27.59 -20.85 12.07
CA GLU A 731 -26.60 -21.21 13.09
C GLU A 731 -25.44 -20.25 13.01
N ILE A 732 -24.96 -19.75 14.15
CA ILE A 732 -23.79 -18.88 14.22
C ILE A 732 -22.87 -19.46 15.30
N ASP A 733 -21.66 -19.79 14.91
CA ASP A 733 -20.66 -20.41 15.77
C ASP A 733 -19.49 -19.47 16.01
N PHE A 734 -18.93 -19.47 17.23
CA PHE A 734 -17.74 -18.72 17.60
C PHE A 734 -16.66 -19.69 18.06
N GLU A 735 -15.50 -19.61 17.45
CA GLU A 735 -14.31 -20.36 17.83
C GLU A 735 -13.10 -19.42 17.96
N ALA A 736 -12.06 -19.86 18.67
CA ALA A 736 -10.84 -19.07 18.83
C ALA A 736 -9.60 -19.96 18.83
N GLU A 737 -8.59 -19.56 18.05
CA GLU A 737 -7.23 -20.05 18.20
C GLU A 737 -6.44 -19.08 19.07
N ILE A 738 -5.72 -19.61 20.06
CA ILE A 738 -4.93 -18.80 20.99
C ILE A 738 -3.48 -19.24 20.92
N GLY A 739 -2.60 -18.33 20.57
CA GLY A 739 -1.17 -18.57 20.54
C GLY A 739 -0.60 -18.92 21.93
N GLU A 740 0.40 -19.76 21.96
CA GLU A 740 0.98 -20.34 23.20
C GLU A 740 1.51 -19.29 24.20
N ASN A 741 1.86 -18.09 23.73
CA ASN A 741 2.42 -17.01 24.53
C ASN A 741 1.43 -15.84 24.72
N TYR A 742 0.15 -16.04 24.45
CA TYR A 742 -0.91 -15.04 24.60
C TYR A 742 -1.94 -15.46 25.66
N GLN A 743 -2.34 -14.52 26.49
CA GLN A 743 -3.41 -14.74 27.46
C GLN A 743 -4.68 -14.07 26.96
N SER A 744 -5.55 -14.84 26.33
CA SER A 744 -6.87 -14.37 25.93
C SER A 744 -7.75 -14.13 27.15
N SER A 745 -8.58 -13.09 27.08
CA SER A 745 -9.62 -12.81 28.07
C SER A 745 -10.99 -13.32 27.60
N ASP A 746 -11.89 -13.64 28.51
CA ASP A 746 -13.28 -13.85 28.20
C ASP A 746 -13.88 -12.65 27.46
N LYS A 747 -14.78 -12.90 26.50
CA LYS A 747 -15.37 -11.86 25.65
C LYS A 747 -16.80 -11.56 26.03
N GLN A 748 -17.16 -10.30 26.05
CA GLN A 748 -18.55 -9.81 26.11
C GLN A 748 -18.89 -9.29 24.70
N ILE A 749 -19.67 -10.07 23.95
CA ILE A 749 -20.07 -9.73 22.59
C ILE A 749 -21.54 -9.41 22.54
N GLN A 750 -21.89 -8.25 21.99
CA GLN A 750 -23.25 -7.96 21.58
C GLN A 750 -23.36 -8.32 20.10
N LEU A 751 -23.89 -9.52 19.79
CA LEU A 751 -24.18 -9.92 18.43
C LEU A 751 -25.44 -9.20 17.94
N ILE A 752 -25.32 -8.51 16.80
CA ILE A 752 -26.43 -7.87 16.08
C ILE A 752 -26.59 -8.57 14.74
N VAL A 753 -27.68 -9.31 14.57
CA VAL A 753 -28.03 -9.94 13.31
C VAL A 753 -28.95 -9.00 12.54
N HIS A 754 -28.51 -8.54 11.37
CA HIS A 754 -29.26 -7.65 10.49
C HIS A 754 -30.19 -8.41 9.54
N ASN A 755 -31.14 -7.70 8.92
CA ASN A 755 -32.11 -8.22 7.95
C ASN A 755 -33.02 -9.36 8.48
N VAL A 756 -33.36 -9.32 9.78
CA VAL A 756 -34.27 -10.26 10.40
C VAL A 756 -35.73 -9.76 10.26
N ASN A 757 -36.33 -9.99 9.07
CA ASN A 757 -37.68 -9.53 8.71
C ASN A 757 -38.81 -10.40 9.32
N TRP A 758 -38.48 -11.39 10.16
CA TRP A 758 -39.40 -12.30 10.85
C TRP A 758 -39.19 -12.24 12.37
N THR A 759 -40.08 -12.82 13.11
CA THR A 759 -39.90 -13.00 14.56
C THR A 759 -39.51 -14.43 14.84
N PRO A 760 -38.27 -14.71 15.32
CA PRO A 760 -37.85 -16.07 15.60
C PRO A 760 -38.71 -16.70 16.67
N LYS A 761 -39.25 -17.91 16.43
CA LYS A 761 -39.96 -18.68 17.45
C LYS A 761 -39.06 -19.16 18.57
N MET A 762 -37.79 -19.33 18.26
CA MET A 762 -36.79 -19.85 19.16
C MET A 762 -35.40 -19.32 18.85
N VAL A 763 -34.70 -18.87 19.89
CA VAL A 763 -33.26 -18.61 19.85
C VAL A 763 -32.62 -19.44 20.96
N LYS A 764 -31.57 -20.17 20.62
CA LYS A 764 -30.80 -20.98 21.56
C LYS A 764 -29.37 -20.51 21.62
N LEU A 765 -28.79 -20.46 22.81
CA LEU A 765 -27.37 -20.25 23.05
C LEU A 765 -26.83 -21.48 23.77
N ASN A 766 -25.89 -22.18 23.19
CA ASN A 766 -25.32 -23.45 23.70
C ASN A 766 -26.42 -24.45 24.09
N GLY A 767 -27.41 -24.62 23.21
CA GLY A 767 -28.56 -25.54 23.41
C GLY A 767 -29.67 -25.03 24.33
N LYS A 768 -29.45 -23.96 25.11
CA LYS A 768 -30.45 -23.39 26.03
C LYS A 768 -31.25 -22.28 25.34
N LYS A 769 -32.59 -22.32 25.51
CA LYS A 769 -33.44 -21.24 24.99
C LYS A 769 -33.16 -19.94 25.76
N ILE A 770 -33.01 -18.85 25.02
CA ILE A 770 -32.79 -17.50 25.53
C ILE A 770 -33.86 -16.53 25.03
N VAL A 771 -34.04 -15.44 25.78
CA VAL A 771 -34.84 -14.29 25.33
C VAL A 771 -33.91 -13.28 24.73
N VAL A 772 -34.28 -12.78 23.55
CA VAL A 772 -33.49 -11.83 22.78
C VAL A 772 -34.30 -10.59 22.49
N LYS A 773 -33.62 -9.47 22.26
CA LYS A 773 -34.25 -8.22 21.87
C LYS A 773 -34.32 -8.12 20.36
N LYS A 774 -35.50 -7.81 19.82
CA LYS A 774 -35.69 -7.48 18.40
C LYS A 774 -35.97 -6.00 18.25
N GLU A 775 -35.21 -5.28 17.43
CA GLU A 775 -35.41 -3.87 17.11
C GLU A 775 -35.50 -3.74 15.59
N ALA A 776 -36.63 -3.23 15.06
CA ALA A 776 -36.89 -3.17 13.63
C ALA A 776 -36.56 -4.51 12.93
N ASN A 777 -35.57 -4.49 12.03
CA ASN A 777 -35.08 -5.66 11.28
C ASN A 777 -33.82 -6.28 11.90
N THR A 778 -33.44 -5.94 13.13
CA THR A 778 -32.26 -6.48 13.79
C THR A 778 -32.63 -7.35 15.02
N LEU A 779 -31.81 -8.35 15.28
CA LEU A 779 -31.88 -9.19 16.45
C LEU A 779 -30.64 -9.01 17.31
N ILE A 780 -30.80 -8.64 18.56
CA ILE A 780 -29.68 -8.35 19.48
C ILE A 780 -29.55 -9.49 20.48
N ILE A 781 -28.37 -10.13 20.47
CA ILE A 781 -28.08 -11.30 21.32
C ILE A 781 -26.82 -11.01 22.15
N PRO A 782 -26.95 -10.91 23.48
CA PRO A 782 -25.80 -10.81 24.36
C PRO A 782 -25.11 -12.17 24.50
N VAL A 783 -23.83 -12.24 24.29
CA VAL A 783 -23.01 -13.45 24.37
C VAL A 783 -21.85 -13.23 25.34
N GLN A 784 -21.74 -14.10 26.33
CA GLN A 784 -20.58 -14.24 27.19
C GLN A 784 -19.78 -15.44 26.68
N TRP A 785 -18.55 -15.21 26.24
CA TRP A 785 -17.73 -16.21 25.55
C TRP A 785 -16.41 -16.43 26.28
N ASN A 786 -16.22 -17.64 26.78
CA ASN A 786 -14.90 -18.10 27.19
C ASN A 786 -14.20 -18.67 25.96
N THR A 787 -13.11 -18.04 25.51
CA THR A 787 -12.42 -18.34 24.25
C THR A 787 -11.81 -19.75 24.16
N ASN A 788 -11.76 -20.49 25.27
CA ASN A 788 -11.38 -21.90 25.27
C ASN A 788 -12.58 -22.86 24.99
N LYS A 789 -13.76 -22.32 24.68
CA LYS A 789 -14.98 -23.09 24.40
C LYS A 789 -15.69 -22.48 23.20
N GLU A 790 -16.21 -23.36 22.37
CA GLU A 790 -17.08 -22.98 21.26
C GLU A 790 -18.40 -22.38 21.81
N VAL A 791 -18.94 -21.42 21.07
CA VAL A 791 -20.28 -20.87 21.28
C VAL A 791 -21.16 -21.21 20.10
N LYS A 792 -22.33 -21.79 20.33
CA LYS A 792 -23.31 -22.11 19.28
C LYS A 792 -24.63 -21.35 19.51
N ILE A 793 -25.00 -20.59 18.50
CA ILE A 793 -26.23 -19.79 18.47
C ILE A 793 -27.15 -20.34 17.36
N LYS A 794 -28.36 -20.75 17.69
CA LYS A 794 -29.36 -21.21 16.71
C LYS A 794 -30.59 -20.31 16.75
N ILE A 795 -30.94 -19.74 15.61
CA ILE A 795 -32.04 -18.80 15.39
C ILE A 795 -33.03 -19.45 14.44
N SER A 796 -34.29 -19.64 14.86
CA SER A 796 -35.32 -20.22 13.99
C SER A 796 -35.70 -19.20 12.88
N LEU A 797 -35.73 -19.65 11.63
CA LEU A 797 -36.11 -18.84 10.46
C LEU A 797 -37.64 -18.72 10.27
N LYS A 798 -38.44 -19.45 11.09
CA LYS A 798 -39.91 -19.43 11.02
C LYS A 798 -40.54 -19.41 12.42
#